data_9b3b2e44b9b7cf4c96dfd2dfd3c90622
#
_entry.id   9b3b2e44b9b7cf4c96dfd2dfd3c90622
#
_cell.length_a   1.000
_cell.length_b   1.000
_cell.length_c   1.000
_cell.angle_alpha   90.00
_cell.angle_beta   90.00
_cell.angle_gamma   90.00
#
_symmetry.space_group_name_H-M   'P 1'
#
loop_
_entity.id
_entity.type
_entity.pdbx_description
1 polymer ?
#
loop_
_entity_poly.entity_id
_entity_poly.type
_entity_poly.pdbx_seq_one_letter_code
_entity_poly.pdbx_strand_id
1 'polypeptide(L)'
;GKLENGLTYYIRHNALPEKRVEFHIAQKVGSILEEPQQRGLAHFLEHMAFNGTKNFPGDETGLGIVPWCETKGIKFGTNLNAYTSIDKTVYRISNVPTDNVSVVDSCLLILHDWSSAINLADKEIDKERGVIREEWRSRNSGMQRIMTNALPTMYPDSKYADCMPIGSLDVINNFPYQDIRDYYAKWYRPDLQGIMIVGDINVDEMEAKLKKVFADVKAPVHPANRIYYPVADNQEPLIFIGTDKEIETPSISFFFKSEAFPDSLKNTINYYGIQYMLSMGISMLNSRLAEIRQQADPPFTGASAGYGDFFVAKTKSAFGIDASSKIGGIELAMKTILEEAERARRFGFTETEYDRARANYLQRVESAYNEREKMKNDTYVNEYISNFLDNEPMPGIEYEYAMMNKLAPNIPVTAINQVMQQLITDNNQVVLLAGPEKEGLKYPTKEEITALLKQMKSFDLKPYEDKVSNEPLLKEEPKGGKIISEKAGDIYGTTKLVLSNGVKVYIKPTDYKADQILMKGTSLGGSSQFADKEILNISQINGVALVGGIGNFNKVDLGKALAGKRASVGAGVSATTETVSGSCSPKDFETMMQLTYLTFTAPRKDNEAFESYKNRLKAELQNADANPMTAFSDTISYALYGNHPRSFSMKEEDVDKIDYDRVLEMYKDRFKDASDFTFYFVGNVDIEKMKPMIAKYLGGLPSINRKESFKDTKMEIRKGQYKNEFAKKQETPMASIMFLFSGTCKYDLRNQMTLSILDQALDMVYT
;
A
#
# COMPACT_ATOMS: atom_id res chain seq x y z
N GLY A 1 30.12 2.59 -7.68
CA GLY A 1 31.23 3.43 -8.11
C GLY A 1 30.77 4.80 -8.62
N LYS A 2 31.73 5.61 -9.03
CA LYS A 2 31.48 6.94 -9.60
C LYS A 2 32.38 7.16 -10.80
N LEU A 3 31.81 7.61 -11.91
CA LEU A 3 32.57 7.96 -13.12
C LEU A 3 33.27 9.32 -12.96
N GLU A 4 34.27 9.61 -13.77
CA GLU A 4 35.01 10.89 -13.75
C GLU A 4 34.12 12.11 -14.03
N ASN A 5 33.02 11.92 -14.81
CA ASN A 5 32.04 12.95 -15.10
C ASN A 5 31.06 13.24 -13.93
N GLY A 6 31.14 12.48 -12.82
CA GLY A 6 30.33 12.64 -11.65
C GLY A 6 29.14 11.66 -11.52
N LEU A 7 28.84 10.86 -12.56
CA LEU A 7 27.74 9.90 -12.52
C LEU A 7 28.02 8.77 -11.53
N THR A 8 27.07 8.50 -10.66
CA THR A 8 27.13 7.41 -9.67
C THR A 8 26.50 6.14 -10.26
N TYR A 9 27.02 4.96 -9.92
CA TYR A 9 26.40 3.71 -10.35
C TYR A 9 26.48 2.62 -9.28
N TYR A 10 25.49 1.73 -9.31
CA TYR A 10 25.35 0.54 -8.47
C TYR A 10 25.12 -0.65 -9.40
N ILE A 11 25.98 -1.66 -9.31
CA ILE A 11 25.84 -2.89 -10.08
C ILE A 11 25.90 -4.08 -9.12
N ARG A 12 24.91 -4.95 -9.20
CA ARG A 12 24.83 -6.13 -8.34
C ARG A 12 24.40 -7.36 -9.11
N HIS A 13 25.11 -8.47 -8.88
CA HIS A 13 24.61 -9.79 -9.28
C HIS A 13 23.54 -10.24 -8.29
N ASN A 14 22.37 -10.63 -8.79
CA ASN A 14 21.30 -11.31 -8.06
C ASN A 14 20.45 -12.09 -9.05
N ALA A 15 20.34 -13.41 -8.88
CA ALA A 15 19.64 -14.31 -9.81
C ALA A 15 18.17 -14.58 -9.40
N LEU A 16 17.48 -13.58 -8.85
CA LEU A 16 16.07 -13.68 -8.52
C LEU A 16 15.26 -12.45 -9.00
N PRO A 17 14.48 -12.64 -10.09
CA PRO A 17 14.33 -13.88 -10.88
C PRO A 17 15.57 -14.22 -11.73
N GLU A 18 15.77 -15.53 -11.96
CA GLU A 18 16.84 -16.01 -12.87
C GLU A 18 16.68 -15.43 -14.27
N LYS A 19 17.80 -15.16 -14.95
CA LYS A 19 17.87 -14.62 -16.31
C LYS A 19 17.10 -13.30 -16.48
N ARG A 20 17.06 -12.49 -15.44
CA ARG A 20 16.44 -11.15 -15.46
C ARG A 20 17.35 -10.11 -14.84
N VAL A 21 17.24 -8.87 -15.36
CA VAL A 21 17.97 -7.71 -14.86
C VAL A 21 17.08 -6.47 -14.84
N GLU A 22 17.30 -5.62 -13.84
CA GLU A 22 16.68 -4.30 -13.66
C GLU A 22 17.64 -3.21 -14.10
N PHE A 23 17.17 -2.24 -14.90
CA PHE A 23 17.89 -1.05 -15.32
C PHE A 23 17.14 0.19 -14.84
N HIS A 24 17.73 0.96 -13.95
CA HIS A 24 17.13 2.20 -13.47
C HIS A 24 18.13 3.35 -13.56
N ILE A 25 17.63 4.55 -13.86
CA ILE A 25 18.36 5.80 -13.68
C ILE A 25 17.54 6.73 -12.80
N ALA A 26 18.11 7.12 -11.66
CA ALA A 26 17.53 8.06 -10.72
C ALA A 26 18.23 9.42 -10.86
N GLN A 27 17.43 10.47 -10.79
CA GLN A 27 17.92 11.86 -10.91
C GLN A 27 17.52 12.66 -9.69
N LYS A 28 18.45 13.42 -9.12
CA LYS A 28 18.20 14.42 -8.06
C LYS A 28 17.56 15.68 -8.64
N VAL A 29 16.60 15.50 -9.53
CA VAL A 29 15.95 16.54 -10.34
C VAL A 29 14.45 16.30 -10.34
N GLY A 30 13.67 17.32 -10.00
CA GLY A 30 12.22 17.29 -9.95
C GLY A 30 11.63 18.69 -10.03
N SER A 31 10.31 18.82 -9.82
CA SER A 31 9.57 20.06 -10.01
C SER A 31 10.02 21.23 -9.13
N ILE A 32 10.67 20.96 -7.99
CA ILE A 32 11.22 22.01 -7.11
C ILE A 32 12.30 22.85 -7.80
N LEU A 33 12.89 22.38 -8.87
CA LEU A 33 13.94 23.07 -9.62
C LEU A 33 13.41 23.92 -10.77
N GLU A 34 12.11 23.89 -11.04
CA GLU A 34 11.46 24.66 -12.08
C GLU A 34 11.44 26.16 -11.75
N GLU A 35 11.67 26.99 -12.75
CA GLU A 35 11.37 28.42 -12.67
C GLU A 35 9.84 28.64 -12.82
N PRO A 36 9.28 29.82 -12.44
CA PRO A 36 7.83 30.04 -12.53
C PRO A 36 7.22 29.75 -13.92
N GLN A 37 7.93 30.09 -15.00
CA GLN A 37 7.49 29.81 -16.38
C GLN A 37 7.69 28.34 -16.81
N GLN A 38 8.31 27.51 -15.96
CA GLN A 38 8.60 26.09 -16.21
C GLN A 38 7.70 25.14 -15.42
N ARG A 39 6.66 25.65 -14.77
CA ARG A 39 5.79 24.88 -13.87
C ARG A 39 5.11 23.70 -14.58
N GLY A 40 5.57 22.48 -14.27
CA GLY A 40 5.14 21.20 -14.87
C GLY A 40 6.12 20.63 -15.88
N LEU A 41 7.23 21.32 -16.20
CA LEU A 41 8.17 20.87 -17.23
C LEU A 41 9.06 19.70 -16.75
N ALA A 42 9.26 19.50 -15.46
CA ALA A 42 9.93 18.33 -14.94
C ALA A 42 9.17 17.04 -15.29
N HIS A 43 7.86 17.05 -15.10
CA HIS A 43 6.96 15.94 -15.45
C HIS A 43 6.78 15.84 -16.98
N PHE A 44 6.64 16.95 -17.66
CA PHE A 44 6.59 16.97 -19.12
C PHE A 44 7.84 16.37 -19.76
N LEU A 45 9.01 16.65 -19.22
CA LEU A 45 10.28 16.08 -19.66
C LEU A 45 10.35 14.57 -19.45
N GLU A 46 9.77 14.07 -18.38
CA GLU A 46 9.62 12.63 -18.14
C GLU A 46 8.89 11.95 -19.30
N HIS A 47 7.75 12.50 -19.74
CA HIS A 47 7.01 12.01 -20.91
C HIS A 47 7.84 12.08 -22.19
N MET A 48 8.51 13.20 -22.41
CA MET A 48 9.37 13.39 -23.59
C MET A 48 10.50 12.38 -23.70
N ALA A 49 10.94 11.80 -22.57
CA ALA A 49 11.96 10.75 -22.56
C ALA A 49 11.52 9.45 -23.27
N PHE A 50 10.21 9.26 -23.49
CA PHE A 50 9.64 8.14 -24.23
C PHE A 50 9.30 8.49 -25.69
N ASN A 51 9.25 9.79 -26.04
CA ASN A 51 8.78 10.30 -27.33
C ASN A 51 9.89 10.47 -28.37
N GLY A 52 11.12 10.16 -28.02
CA GLY A 52 12.24 10.15 -28.96
C GLY A 52 13.56 10.54 -28.31
N THR A 53 14.58 9.75 -28.61
CA THR A 53 15.94 9.99 -28.15
C THR A 53 16.92 9.81 -29.33
N LYS A 54 18.19 10.11 -29.11
CA LYS A 54 19.24 10.02 -30.18
C LYS A 54 19.31 8.63 -30.84
N ASN A 55 19.28 7.56 -30.06
CA ASN A 55 19.41 6.20 -30.55
C ASN A 55 18.05 5.50 -30.76
N PHE A 56 16.97 6.07 -30.26
CA PHE A 56 15.60 5.58 -30.42
C PHE A 56 14.68 6.75 -30.83
N PRO A 57 14.78 7.21 -32.09
CA PRO A 57 14.18 8.48 -32.52
C PRO A 57 12.65 8.47 -32.53
N GLY A 58 12.01 7.33 -32.73
CA GLY A 58 10.53 7.23 -32.72
C GLY A 58 9.85 7.84 -33.95
N ASP A 59 10.55 8.01 -35.03
CA ASP A 59 10.11 8.59 -36.28
C ASP A 59 10.39 7.66 -37.48
N GLU A 60 10.34 8.18 -38.72
CA GLU A 60 10.63 7.44 -39.95
C GLU A 60 12.06 6.88 -40.02
N THR A 61 12.97 7.36 -39.19
CA THR A 61 14.38 6.92 -39.16
C THR A 61 14.61 5.72 -38.25
N GLY A 62 13.70 5.42 -37.30
CA GLY A 62 13.84 4.28 -36.40
C GLY A 62 12.75 4.18 -35.32
N LEU A 63 12.70 3.02 -34.68
CA LEU A 63 11.78 2.77 -33.61
C LEU A 63 12.08 3.65 -32.37
N GLY A 64 11.02 4.13 -31.74
CA GLY A 64 11.11 4.72 -30.41
C GLY A 64 11.33 3.68 -29.31
N ILE A 65 11.61 4.14 -28.08
CA ILE A 65 11.88 3.28 -26.92
C ILE A 65 10.71 2.35 -26.64
N VAL A 66 9.46 2.85 -26.60
CA VAL A 66 8.28 2.06 -26.28
C VAL A 66 8.06 0.93 -27.28
N PRO A 67 7.90 1.17 -28.61
CA PRO A 67 7.69 0.09 -29.56
C PRO A 67 8.89 -0.86 -29.65
N TRP A 68 10.14 -0.36 -29.44
CA TRP A 68 11.30 -1.24 -29.38
C TRP A 68 11.22 -2.21 -28.19
N CYS A 69 10.92 -1.70 -26.98
CA CYS A 69 10.77 -2.49 -25.77
C CYS A 69 9.67 -3.57 -25.91
N GLU A 70 8.53 -3.23 -26.48
CA GLU A 70 7.42 -4.14 -26.72
C GLU A 70 7.81 -5.30 -27.64
N THR A 71 8.62 -5.06 -28.68
CA THR A 71 9.16 -6.15 -29.53
C THR A 71 10.05 -7.13 -28.76
N LYS A 72 10.52 -6.77 -27.56
CA LYS A 72 11.34 -7.59 -26.66
C LYS A 72 10.55 -8.16 -25.48
N GLY A 73 9.23 -7.97 -25.45
CA GLY A 73 8.37 -8.42 -24.34
C GLY A 73 8.49 -7.55 -23.07
N ILE A 74 9.07 -6.36 -23.20
CA ILE A 74 9.16 -5.36 -22.14
C ILE A 74 7.97 -4.42 -22.30
N LYS A 75 6.93 -4.62 -21.48
CA LYS A 75 5.65 -3.92 -21.62
C LYS A 75 5.69 -2.52 -21.00
N PHE A 76 5.18 -1.51 -21.72
CA PHE A 76 5.00 -0.15 -21.21
C PHE A 76 3.99 -0.14 -20.04
N GLY A 77 4.21 0.74 -19.08
CA GLY A 77 3.41 0.82 -17.84
C GLY A 77 3.78 -0.23 -16.79
N THR A 78 4.12 -1.46 -17.21
CA THR A 78 4.48 -2.55 -16.28
C THR A 78 5.99 -2.67 -16.08
N ASN A 79 6.74 -2.85 -17.16
CA ASN A 79 8.20 -3.06 -17.12
C ASN A 79 8.98 -1.79 -17.46
N LEU A 80 8.49 -1.02 -18.44
CA LEU A 80 9.02 0.26 -18.86
C LEU A 80 8.14 1.35 -18.26
N ASN A 81 8.70 2.20 -17.40
CA ASN A 81 7.95 3.25 -16.72
C ASN A 81 8.89 4.33 -16.15
N ALA A 82 8.31 5.45 -15.71
CA ALA A 82 9.01 6.49 -14.97
C ALA A 82 8.08 7.16 -13.96
N TYR A 83 8.63 7.97 -13.09
CA TYR A 83 7.86 8.88 -12.25
C TYR A 83 8.67 10.13 -11.91
N THR A 84 7.98 11.26 -11.86
CA THR A 84 8.51 12.55 -11.40
C THR A 84 7.89 12.93 -10.06
N SER A 85 8.73 13.32 -9.13
CA SER A 85 8.34 13.88 -7.84
C SER A 85 8.86 15.32 -7.71
N ILE A 86 8.72 15.90 -6.53
CA ILE A 86 9.13 17.26 -6.26
C ILE A 86 10.65 17.43 -6.38
N ASP A 87 11.44 16.46 -5.94
CA ASP A 87 12.90 16.56 -5.89
C ASP A 87 13.64 15.47 -6.66
N LYS A 88 12.92 14.57 -7.33
CA LYS A 88 13.50 13.42 -8.05
C LYS A 88 12.69 13.02 -9.28
N THR A 89 13.39 12.42 -10.26
CA THR A 89 12.78 11.70 -11.39
C THR A 89 13.49 10.37 -11.53
N VAL A 90 12.75 9.28 -11.72
CA VAL A 90 13.31 7.94 -11.87
C VAL A 90 12.70 7.25 -13.10
N TYR A 91 13.56 6.75 -13.98
CA TYR A 91 13.18 5.93 -15.11
C TYR A 91 13.59 4.48 -14.88
N ARG A 92 12.79 3.54 -15.34
CA ARG A 92 13.05 2.11 -15.13
C ARG A 92 12.73 1.27 -16.35
N ILE A 93 13.55 0.24 -16.56
CA ILE A 93 13.28 -0.90 -17.43
C ILE A 93 13.45 -2.15 -16.55
N SER A 94 12.38 -2.80 -16.20
CA SER A 94 12.39 -3.91 -15.25
C SER A 94 12.17 -5.27 -15.92
N ASN A 95 12.65 -6.32 -15.25
CA ASN A 95 12.46 -7.71 -15.66
C ASN A 95 13.00 -8.04 -17.07
N VAL A 96 14.09 -7.38 -17.47
CA VAL A 96 14.72 -7.52 -18.79
C VAL A 96 15.37 -8.91 -18.91
N PRO A 97 15.13 -9.69 -20.00
CA PRO A 97 15.77 -10.98 -20.20
C PRO A 97 17.29 -10.85 -20.47
N THR A 98 18.11 -11.65 -19.76
CA THR A 98 19.58 -11.62 -19.88
C THR A 98 20.14 -12.64 -20.87
N ASP A 99 19.34 -13.54 -21.39
CA ASP A 99 19.73 -14.54 -22.40
C ASP A 99 19.96 -13.93 -23.79
N ASN A 100 19.57 -12.68 -24.01
CA ASN A 100 19.85 -11.90 -25.22
C ASN A 100 20.72 -10.68 -24.90
N VAL A 101 22.03 -10.81 -25.11
CA VAL A 101 23.01 -9.74 -24.86
C VAL A 101 22.68 -8.43 -25.59
N SER A 102 22.13 -8.50 -26.80
CA SER A 102 21.73 -7.31 -27.56
C SER A 102 20.60 -6.53 -26.87
N VAL A 103 19.67 -7.20 -26.21
CA VAL A 103 18.61 -6.52 -25.45
C VAL A 103 19.19 -5.82 -24.23
N VAL A 104 20.09 -6.49 -23.50
CA VAL A 104 20.80 -5.92 -22.34
C VAL A 104 21.60 -4.68 -22.74
N ASP A 105 22.36 -4.76 -23.85
CA ASP A 105 23.16 -3.63 -24.36
C ASP A 105 22.29 -2.46 -24.81
N SER A 106 21.12 -2.74 -25.43
CA SER A 106 20.17 -1.69 -25.82
C SER A 106 19.51 -1.04 -24.62
N CYS A 107 19.17 -1.79 -23.57
CA CYS A 107 18.63 -1.21 -22.32
C CYS A 107 19.65 -0.28 -21.65
N LEU A 108 20.94 -0.65 -21.67
CA LEU A 108 22.01 0.23 -21.18
C LEU A 108 22.12 1.51 -22.05
N LEU A 109 21.93 1.40 -23.37
CA LEU A 109 21.91 2.53 -24.29
C LEU A 109 20.68 3.43 -24.07
N ILE A 110 19.53 2.86 -23.69
CA ILE A 110 18.35 3.65 -23.31
C ILE A 110 18.65 4.48 -22.05
N LEU A 111 19.31 3.91 -21.02
CA LEU A 111 19.73 4.68 -19.85
C LEU A 111 20.67 5.83 -20.21
N HIS A 112 21.59 5.61 -21.15
CA HIS A 112 22.46 6.67 -21.67
C HIS A 112 21.64 7.78 -22.33
N ASP A 113 20.68 7.43 -23.17
CA ASP A 113 19.85 8.42 -23.86
C ASP A 113 18.97 9.21 -22.88
N TRP A 114 18.40 8.55 -21.89
CA TRP A 114 17.67 9.24 -20.80
C TRP A 114 18.58 10.17 -19.99
N SER A 115 19.84 9.80 -19.84
CA SER A 115 20.81 10.65 -19.13
C SER A 115 21.10 11.96 -19.86
N SER A 116 21.27 11.95 -21.19
CA SER A 116 21.87 13.08 -21.90
C SER A 116 21.49 13.24 -23.38
N ALA A 117 20.54 12.47 -23.91
CA ALA A 117 20.25 12.43 -25.33
C ALA A 117 18.75 12.36 -25.70
N ILE A 118 17.89 13.03 -24.90
CA ILE A 118 16.47 13.20 -25.21
C ILE A 118 16.32 14.27 -26.30
N ASN A 119 15.52 14.01 -27.35
CA ASN A 119 15.47 14.85 -28.55
C ASN A 119 14.70 16.16 -28.39
N LEU A 120 13.64 16.22 -27.61
CA LEU A 120 12.78 17.39 -27.39
C LEU A 120 12.34 18.08 -28.69
N ALA A 121 11.83 17.28 -29.66
CA ALA A 121 11.36 17.80 -30.94
C ALA A 121 10.06 18.59 -30.77
N ASP A 122 9.94 19.78 -31.42
CA ASP A 122 8.80 20.67 -31.30
C ASP A 122 7.46 19.95 -31.56
N LYS A 123 7.39 19.14 -32.60
CA LYS A 123 6.21 18.39 -32.99
C LYS A 123 5.75 17.41 -31.88
N GLU A 124 6.69 16.74 -31.22
CA GLU A 124 6.36 15.80 -30.13
C GLU A 124 5.99 16.54 -28.84
N ILE A 125 6.60 17.70 -28.57
CA ILE A 125 6.18 18.59 -27.49
C ILE A 125 4.72 19.01 -27.67
N ASP A 126 4.34 19.49 -28.85
CA ASP A 126 2.96 19.93 -29.10
C ASP A 126 1.94 18.80 -28.96
N LYS A 127 2.29 17.60 -29.42
CA LYS A 127 1.48 16.39 -29.27
C LYS A 127 1.29 16.01 -27.79
N GLU A 128 2.37 16.09 -27.00
CA GLU A 128 2.37 15.71 -25.60
C GLU A 128 1.61 16.68 -24.69
N ARG A 129 1.46 17.98 -25.07
CA ARG A 129 0.60 18.94 -24.34
C ARG A 129 -0.82 18.40 -24.13
N GLY A 130 -1.37 17.70 -25.13
CA GLY A 130 -2.69 17.09 -25.05
C GLY A 130 -2.74 15.98 -24.00
N VAL A 131 -1.74 15.13 -23.97
CA VAL A 131 -1.64 14.00 -23.03
C VAL A 131 -1.52 14.50 -21.58
N ILE A 132 -0.60 15.41 -21.33
CA ILE A 132 -0.41 16.00 -19.98
C ILE A 132 -1.66 16.74 -19.50
N ARG A 133 -2.35 17.44 -20.39
CA ARG A 133 -3.62 18.12 -20.03
C ARG A 133 -4.71 17.12 -19.60
N GLU A 134 -4.86 16.00 -20.30
CA GLU A 134 -5.83 14.99 -19.92
C GLU A 134 -5.42 14.28 -18.62
N GLU A 135 -4.14 14.06 -18.38
CA GLU A 135 -3.64 13.55 -17.12
C GLU A 135 -3.92 14.53 -15.96
N TRP A 136 -3.68 15.81 -16.17
CA TRP A 136 -4.04 16.85 -15.20
C TRP A 136 -5.52 16.79 -14.83
N ARG A 137 -6.41 16.64 -15.84
CA ARG A 137 -7.85 16.51 -15.61
C ARG A 137 -8.20 15.27 -14.82
N SER A 138 -7.63 14.14 -15.14
CA SER A 138 -7.92 12.86 -14.47
C SER A 138 -7.44 12.84 -13.00
N ARG A 139 -6.39 13.57 -12.69
CA ARG A 139 -5.82 13.69 -11.33
C ARG A 139 -6.44 14.80 -10.49
N ASN A 140 -7.21 15.73 -11.08
CA ASN A 140 -7.77 16.90 -10.41
C ASN A 140 -8.99 16.54 -9.53
N SER A 141 -8.81 15.65 -8.56
CA SER A 141 -9.82 15.29 -7.56
C SER A 141 -9.99 16.37 -6.49
N GLY A 142 -11.09 16.32 -5.73
CA GLY A 142 -11.33 17.26 -4.62
C GLY A 142 -10.19 17.31 -3.62
N MET A 143 -9.62 16.15 -3.25
CA MET A 143 -8.47 16.10 -2.35
C MET A 143 -7.22 16.75 -2.98
N GLN A 144 -6.96 16.51 -4.27
CA GLN A 144 -5.83 17.15 -4.97
C GLN A 144 -5.95 18.68 -4.98
N ARG A 145 -7.15 19.21 -5.21
CA ARG A 145 -7.41 20.65 -5.15
C ARG A 145 -7.15 21.21 -3.76
N ILE A 146 -7.67 20.55 -2.71
CA ILE A 146 -7.44 20.96 -1.31
C ILE A 146 -5.94 20.96 -0.99
N MET A 147 -5.21 19.88 -1.35
CA MET A 147 -3.78 19.76 -1.06
C MET A 147 -2.97 20.84 -1.76
N THR A 148 -3.25 21.12 -3.04
CA THR A 148 -2.58 22.18 -3.80
C THR A 148 -2.85 23.56 -3.17
N ASN A 149 -4.08 23.83 -2.77
CA ASN A 149 -4.46 25.09 -2.13
C ASN A 149 -3.88 25.25 -0.71
N ALA A 150 -3.54 24.15 -0.04
CA ALA A 150 -2.95 24.17 1.29
C ALA A 150 -1.46 24.55 1.28
N LEU A 151 -0.72 24.24 0.21
CA LEU A 151 0.74 24.42 0.15
C LEU A 151 1.20 25.85 0.51
N PRO A 152 0.60 26.94 0.02
CA PRO A 152 1.02 28.30 0.42
C PRO A 152 0.87 28.58 1.91
N THR A 153 -0.11 27.97 2.58
CA THR A 153 -0.28 28.08 4.03
C THR A 153 0.74 27.22 4.78
N MET A 154 1.00 26.01 4.29
CA MET A 154 1.93 25.06 4.92
C MET A 154 3.39 25.49 4.77
N TYR A 155 3.72 26.17 3.67
CA TYR A 155 5.08 26.56 3.29
C TYR A 155 5.19 28.05 2.96
N PRO A 156 4.85 28.93 3.92
CA PRO A 156 4.96 30.38 3.66
C PRO A 156 6.41 30.74 3.27
N ASP A 157 6.54 31.58 2.27
CA ASP A 157 7.83 32.08 1.75
C ASP A 157 8.82 31.01 1.26
N SER A 158 8.36 29.78 1.05
CA SER A 158 9.17 28.69 0.50
C SER A 158 8.72 28.32 -0.90
N LYS A 159 9.66 27.81 -1.71
CA LYS A 159 9.36 27.29 -3.04
C LYS A 159 8.45 26.05 -3.01
N TYR A 160 8.35 25.35 -1.88
CA TYR A 160 7.40 24.27 -1.67
C TYR A 160 5.93 24.72 -1.72
N ALA A 161 5.66 26.02 -1.58
CA ALA A 161 4.31 26.57 -1.70
C ALA A 161 3.68 26.37 -3.10
N ASP A 162 4.51 26.15 -4.12
CA ASP A 162 4.08 26.05 -5.51
C ASP A 162 5.03 25.14 -6.30
N CYS A 163 5.01 23.83 -6.03
CA CYS A 163 5.99 22.89 -6.55
C CYS A 163 5.40 21.54 -7.04
N MET A 164 4.07 21.44 -7.15
CA MET A 164 3.46 20.15 -7.54
C MET A 164 3.87 19.75 -8.97
N PRO A 165 4.32 18.50 -9.21
CA PRO A 165 4.88 18.06 -10.49
C PRO A 165 3.91 18.17 -11.67
N ILE A 166 2.60 18.02 -11.42
CA ILE A 166 1.59 18.15 -12.47
C ILE A 166 1.54 19.57 -13.08
N GLY A 167 2.07 20.56 -12.36
CA GLY A 167 2.29 21.93 -12.81
C GLY A 167 1.04 22.76 -13.06
N SER A 168 1.20 23.77 -13.88
CA SER A 168 0.17 24.73 -14.27
C SER A 168 -0.32 24.46 -15.69
N LEU A 169 -1.64 24.36 -15.88
CA LEU A 169 -2.24 24.22 -17.23
C LEU A 169 -1.89 25.37 -18.16
N ASP A 170 -1.79 26.59 -17.62
CA ASP A 170 -1.40 27.75 -18.41
C ASP A 170 0.01 27.60 -18.98
N VAL A 171 0.97 27.18 -18.14
CA VAL A 171 2.33 26.90 -18.58
C VAL A 171 2.33 25.73 -19.56
N ILE A 172 1.73 24.59 -19.23
CA ILE A 172 1.71 23.38 -20.07
C ILE A 172 1.19 23.67 -21.48
N ASN A 173 0.14 24.51 -21.59
CA ASN A 173 -0.44 24.86 -22.88
C ASN A 173 0.41 25.83 -23.69
N ASN A 174 1.17 26.72 -23.05
CA ASN A 174 1.72 27.90 -23.70
C ASN A 174 3.26 28.05 -23.61
N PHE A 175 3.97 27.21 -22.86
CA PHE A 175 5.42 27.38 -22.70
C PHE A 175 6.16 27.34 -24.04
N PRO A 176 7.16 28.22 -24.28
CA PRO A 176 8.06 28.15 -25.41
C PRO A 176 8.91 26.86 -25.38
N TYR A 177 9.15 26.23 -26.50
CA TYR A 177 9.96 25.00 -26.56
C TYR A 177 11.34 25.15 -25.91
N GLN A 178 11.88 26.36 -25.90
CA GLN A 178 13.17 26.66 -25.29
C GLN A 178 13.15 26.45 -23.77
N ASP A 179 12.04 26.69 -23.09
CA ASP A 179 11.95 26.57 -21.63
C ASP A 179 12.20 25.13 -21.14
N ILE A 180 11.67 24.11 -21.84
CA ILE A 180 11.92 22.72 -21.51
C ILE A 180 13.36 22.31 -21.87
N ARG A 181 13.90 22.84 -22.98
CA ARG A 181 15.29 22.61 -23.37
C ARG A 181 16.27 23.23 -22.37
N ASP A 182 15.98 24.43 -21.87
CA ASP A 182 16.76 25.10 -20.83
C ASP A 182 16.74 24.33 -19.51
N TYR A 183 15.55 23.83 -19.12
CA TYR A 183 15.40 22.98 -17.95
C TYR A 183 16.23 21.69 -18.08
N TYR A 184 16.12 21.02 -19.22
CA TYR A 184 16.88 19.81 -19.53
C TYR A 184 18.39 20.05 -19.51
N ALA A 185 18.88 21.04 -20.23
CA ALA A 185 20.31 21.40 -20.30
C ALA A 185 20.90 21.80 -18.93
N LYS A 186 20.09 22.44 -18.08
CA LYS A 186 20.51 22.90 -16.76
C LYS A 186 20.62 21.76 -15.75
N TRP A 187 19.69 20.79 -15.78
CA TRP A 187 19.49 19.85 -14.69
C TRP A 187 19.81 18.39 -15.02
N TYR A 188 19.66 17.92 -16.29
CA TYR A 188 19.98 16.55 -16.68
C TYR A 188 21.49 16.40 -16.93
N ARG A 189 22.21 16.17 -15.85
CA ARG A 189 23.66 16.12 -15.87
C ARG A 189 24.20 15.03 -14.95
N PRO A 190 25.37 14.42 -15.26
CA PRO A 190 25.83 13.19 -14.63
C PRO A 190 26.08 13.30 -13.11
N ASP A 191 26.44 14.48 -12.60
CA ASP A 191 26.67 14.68 -11.16
C ASP A 191 25.37 14.63 -10.31
N LEU A 192 24.20 14.71 -10.94
CA LEU A 192 22.89 14.55 -10.31
C LEU A 192 22.23 13.21 -10.65
N GLN A 193 22.92 12.29 -11.31
CA GLN A 193 22.37 11.03 -11.79
C GLN A 193 23.01 9.82 -11.12
N GLY A 194 22.18 8.80 -10.86
CA GLY A 194 22.60 7.50 -10.38
C GLY A 194 22.00 6.36 -11.20
N ILE A 195 22.81 5.41 -11.60
CA ILE A 195 22.39 4.22 -12.34
C ILE A 195 22.38 3.01 -11.43
N MET A 196 21.30 2.23 -11.45
CA MET A 196 21.15 0.99 -10.70
C MET A 196 20.92 -0.16 -11.69
N ILE A 197 21.80 -1.16 -11.65
CA ILE A 197 21.71 -2.37 -12.48
C ILE A 197 21.83 -3.57 -11.56
N VAL A 198 20.72 -4.30 -11.40
CA VAL A 198 20.66 -5.47 -10.51
C VAL A 198 20.03 -6.64 -11.24
N GLY A 199 20.71 -7.77 -11.29
CA GLY A 199 20.17 -8.93 -11.98
C GLY A 199 21.13 -10.09 -12.13
N ASP A 200 20.70 -11.07 -12.90
CA ASP A 200 21.50 -12.24 -13.26
C ASP A 200 22.50 -11.87 -14.37
N ILE A 201 23.54 -11.16 -13.98
CA ILE A 201 24.57 -10.55 -14.85
C ILE A 201 25.97 -10.75 -14.26
N ASN A 202 26.99 -10.67 -15.11
CA ASN A 202 28.37 -10.51 -14.69
C ASN A 202 28.65 -9.04 -14.37
N VAL A 203 29.04 -8.75 -13.11
CA VAL A 203 29.24 -7.39 -12.62
C VAL A 203 30.39 -6.68 -13.33
N ASP A 204 31.54 -7.34 -13.52
CA ASP A 204 32.73 -6.75 -14.13
C ASP A 204 32.50 -6.41 -15.60
N GLU A 205 31.84 -7.31 -16.34
CA GLU A 205 31.46 -7.07 -17.74
C GLU A 205 30.45 -5.93 -17.86
N MET A 206 29.47 -5.87 -16.99
CA MET A 206 28.46 -4.80 -16.98
C MET A 206 29.09 -3.45 -16.62
N GLU A 207 30.00 -3.42 -15.67
CA GLU A 207 30.74 -2.20 -15.32
C GLU A 207 31.58 -1.70 -16.50
N ALA A 208 32.28 -2.61 -17.18
CA ALA A 208 33.06 -2.26 -18.38
C ALA A 208 32.17 -1.70 -19.51
N LYS A 209 31.01 -2.31 -19.75
CA LYS A 209 29.99 -1.81 -20.70
C LYS A 209 29.46 -0.44 -20.31
N LEU A 210 29.09 -0.24 -19.05
CA LEU A 210 28.62 1.04 -18.55
C LEU A 210 29.66 2.14 -18.74
N LYS A 211 30.91 1.90 -18.34
CA LYS A 211 32.02 2.85 -18.55
C LYS A 211 32.22 3.23 -20.01
N LYS A 212 32.09 2.26 -20.92
CA LYS A 212 32.21 2.48 -22.37
C LYS A 212 31.04 3.28 -22.94
N VAL A 213 29.79 2.94 -22.57
CA VAL A 213 28.56 3.58 -23.07
C VAL A 213 28.45 5.03 -22.58
N PHE A 214 28.85 5.32 -21.33
CA PHE A 214 28.78 6.66 -20.76
C PHE A 214 30.08 7.49 -20.94
N ALA A 215 31.05 7.04 -21.71
CA ALA A 215 32.31 7.74 -21.93
C ALA A 215 32.18 9.09 -22.64
N ASP A 216 31.14 9.28 -23.46
CA ASP A 216 30.86 10.53 -24.18
C ASP A 216 30.04 11.54 -23.36
N VAL A 217 29.40 11.10 -22.23
CA VAL A 217 28.68 11.97 -21.34
C VAL A 217 29.62 12.82 -20.52
N LYS A 218 29.69 14.11 -20.86
CA LYS A 218 30.68 15.02 -20.27
C LYS A 218 30.22 15.57 -18.90
N ALA A 219 31.22 15.82 -18.04
CA ALA A 219 31.00 16.59 -16.82
C ALA A 219 30.49 18.00 -17.16
N PRO A 220 29.54 18.55 -16.37
CA PRO A 220 29.03 19.89 -16.63
C PRO A 220 30.09 20.95 -16.37
N VAL A 221 30.13 21.99 -17.24
CA VAL A 221 31.01 23.14 -17.10
C VAL A 221 30.25 24.24 -16.35
N HIS A 222 30.76 24.68 -15.20
CA HIS A 222 30.10 25.68 -14.34
C HIS A 222 28.63 25.34 -14.01
N PRO A 223 28.37 24.16 -13.42
CA PRO A 223 27.01 23.71 -13.16
C PRO A 223 26.28 24.62 -12.19
N ALA A 224 24.98 24.81 -12.42
CA ALA A 224 24.12 25.48 -11.45
C ALA A 224 24.06 24.67 -10.14
N ASN A 225 24.09 25.33 -9.00
CA ASN A 225 23.95 24.66 -7.70
C ASN A 225 22.57 24.00 -7.57
N ARG A 226 22.53 22.74 -7.15
CA ARG A 226 21.32 22.05 -6.74
C ARG A 226 20.89 22.62 -5.37
N ILE A 227 19.87 23.46 -5.37
CA ILE A 227 19.38 24.10 -4.14
C ILE A 227 18.40 23.19 -3.42
N TYR A 228 18.58 23.01 -2.11
CA TYR A 228 17.62 22.43 -1.19
C TYR A 228 16.94 23.57 -0.44
N TYR A 229 15.68 23.83 -0.79
CA TYR A 229 14.95 24.97 -0.26
C TYR A 229 14.58 24.76 1.21
N PRO A 230 14.82 25.73 2.10
CA PRO A 230 14.47 25.59 3.50
C PRO A 230 12.97 25.72 3.74
N VAL A 231 12.52 25.14 4.84
CA VAL A 231 11.18 25.36 5.40
C VAL A 231 11.33 26.06 6.73
N ALA A 232 10.77 27.26 6.86
CA ALA A 232 10.87 28.08 8.05
C ALA A 232 10.13 27.49 9.25
N ASP A 233 10.62 27.77 10.45
CA ASP A 233 9.91 27.55 11.70
C ASP A 233 8.76 28.54 11.86
N ASN A 234 7.73 28.17 12.63
CA ASN A 234 6.63 29.05 12.98
C ASN A 234 6.36 29.02 14.48
N GLN A 235 6.00 30.18 15.03
CA GLN A 235 5.64 30.31 16.46
C GLN A 235 4.14 30.08 16.67
N GLU A 236 3.29 30.67 15.83
CA GLU A 236 1.86 30.45 15.83
C GLU A 236 1.51 29.33 14.84
N PRO A 237 0.46 28.54 15.10
CA PRO A 237 0.05 27.46 14.22
C PRO A 237 -0.31 27.94 12.81
N LEU A 238 0.18 27.26 11.78
CA LEU A 238 -0.24 27.45 10.40
C LEU A 238 -1.45 26.56 10.14
N ILE A 239 -2.61 27.17 9.80
CA ILE A 239 -3.87 26.41 9.72
C ILE A 239 -4.50 26.64 8.34
N PHE A 240 -4.72 25.56 7.61
CA PHE A 240 -5.51 25.53 6.38
C PHE A 240 -6.80 24.73 6.60
N ILE A 241 -7.92 25.30 6.17
CA ILE A 241 -9.23 24.66 6.19
C ILE A 241 -9.76 24.71 4.76
N GLY A 242 -9.90 23.54 4.14
CA GLY A 242 -10.38 23.37 2.78
C GLY A 242 -11.63 22.51 2.70
N THR A 243 -12.57 22.91 1.85
CA THR A 243 -13.76 22.11 1.55
C THR A 243 -13.89 21.89 0.05
N ASP A 244 -14.43 20.73 -0.32
CA ASP A 244 -14.71 20.39 -1.72
C ASP A 244 -15.94 19.48 -1.81
N LYS A 245 -16.70 19.61 -2.90
CA LYS A 245 -17.95 18.86 -3.13
C LYS A 245 -17.71 17.36 -3.37
N GLU A 246 -16.52 16.99 -3.81
CA GLU A 246 -16.14 15.60 -4.10
C GLU A 246 -15.51 14.89 -2.90
N ILE A 247 -15.33 15.57 -1.76
CA ILE A 247 -14.86 14.97 -0.52
C ILE A 247 -16.02 14.25 0.17
N GLU A 248 -15.82 12.99 0.51
CA GLU A 248 -16.83 12.14 1.15
C GLU A 248 -16.88 12.33 2.67
N THR A 249 -15.73 12.38 3.31
CA THR A 249 -15.59 12.43 4.78
C THR A 249 -14.60 13.49 5.23
N PRO A 250 -14.86 14.17 6.38
CA PRO A 250 -13.91 15.11 6.93
C PRO A 250 -12.65 14.41 7.44
N SER A 251 -11.51 15.07 7.27
CA SER A 251 -10.23 14.63 7.82
C SER A 251 -9.44 15.82 8.36
N ILE A 252 -8.59 15.54 9.35
CA ILE A 252 -7.68 16.52 9.93
C ILE A 252 -6.31 15.92 10.14
N SER A 253 -5.27 16.69 9.85
CA SER A 253 -3.88 16.36 10.10
C SER A 253 -3.23 17.44 10.93
N PHE A 254 -2.56 17.05 12.00
CA PHE A 254 -1.67 17.89 12.80
C PHE A 254 -0.24 17.48 12.53
N PHE A 255 0.61 18.44 12.18
CA PHE A 255 2.04 18.25 12.00
C PHE A 255 2.81 19.08 13.02
N PHE A 256 3.82 18.47 13.61
CA PHE A 256 4.78 19.12 14.49
C PHE A 256 6.14 19.04 13.81
N LYS A 257 6.56 20.15 13.19
CA LYS A 257 7.80 20.19 12.41
C LYS A 257 9.02 20.09 13.29
N SER A 258 10.02 19.39 12.79
CA SER A 258 11.36 19.28 13.38
C SER A 258 12.42 19.35 12.28
N GLU A 259 13.69 19.55 12.67
CA GLU A 259 14.78 19.48 11.72
C GLU A 259 14.90 18.08 11.10
N ALA A 260 15.17 18.03 9.80
CA ALA A 260 15.52 16.79 9.14
C ALA A 260 16.84 16.24 9.72
N PHE A 261 16.96 14.92 9.81
CA PHE A 261 18.19 14.30 10.30
C PHE A 261 19.34 14.59 9.33
N PRO A 262 20.50 15.08 9.82
CA PRO A 262 21.61 15.44 8.95
C PRO A 262 22.14 14.23 8.14
N ASP A 263 22.22 14.35 6.84
CA ASP A 263 22.71 13.28 5.95
C ASP A 263 24.09 12.74 6.35
N SER A 264 24.99 13.62 6.84
CA SER A 264 26.33 13.24 7.30
C SER A 264 26.34 12.28 8.47
N LEU A 265 25.23 12.16 9.22
CA LEU A 265 25.09 11.30 10.39
C LEU A 265 24.26 10.04 10.12
N LYS A 266 23.66 9.89 8.94
CA LYS A 266 22.83 8.72 8.62
C LYS A 266 23.60 7.40 8.63
N ASN A 267 24.87 7.40 8.25
CA ASN A 267 25.74 6.21 8.30
C ASN A 267 26.33 5.92 9.70
N THR A 268 25.55 6.09 10.77
CA THR A 268 25.96 5.86 12.15
C THR A 268 24.99 4.94 12.90
N ILE A 269 25.48 4.21 13.91
CA ILE A 269 24.62 3.40 14.79
C ILE A 269 23.59 4.29 15.52
N ASN A 270 23.93 5.54 15.82
CA ASN A 270 23.02 6.48 16.46
C ASN A 270 21.79 6.75 15.58
N TYR A 271 21.95 6.84 14.25
CA TYR A 271 20.83 6.96 13.33
C TYR A 271 19.86 5.78 13.46
N TYR A 272 20.37 4.55 13.42
CA TYR A 272 19.55 3.35 13.61
C TYR A 272 18.85 3.33 14.97
N GLY A 273 19.53 3.76 16.03
CA GLY A 273 18.93 3.87 17.36
C GLY A 273 17.79 4.87 17.41
N ILE A 274 17.95 6.04 16.80
CA ILE A 274 16.91 7.07 16.73
C ILE A 274 15.73 6.59 15.87
N GLN A 275 15.97 6.03 14.68
CA GLN A 275 14.91 5.50 13.82
C GLN A 275 14.13 4.36 14.51
N TYR A 276 14.84 3.50 15.25
CA TYR A 276 14.21 2.47 16.06
C TYR A 276 13.28 3.08 17.13
N MET A 277 13.78 4.05 17.92
CA MET A 277 12.99 4.69 18.97
C MET A 277 11.75 5.41 18.41
N LEU A 278 11.89 6.12 17.28
CA LEU A 278 10.77 6.74 16.54
C LEU A 278 9.75 5.67 16.10
N SER A 279 10.20 4.60 15.48
CA SER A 279 9.36 3.50 15.04
C SER A 279 8.58 2.85 16.20
N MET A 280 9.22 2.67 17.35
CA MET A 280 8.58 2.12 18.55
C MET A 280 7.51 3.07 19.09
N GLY A 281 7.81 4.35 19.27
CA GLY A 281 6.87 5.36 19.77
C GLY A 281 5.63 5.48 18.87
N ILE A 282 5.85 5.58 17.57
CA ILE A 282 4.77 5.63 16.55
C ILE A 282 3.93 4.35 16.56
N SER A 283 4.55 3.17 16.62
CA SER A 283 3.84 1.89 16.67
C SER A 283 2.94 1.76 17.91
N MET A 284 3.43 2.16 19.07
CA MET A 284 2.66 2.13 20.32
C MET A 284 1.51 3.13 20.31
N LEU A 285 1.73 4.34 19.79
CA LEU A 285 0.65 5.34 19.65
C LEU A 285 -0.43 4.85 18.68
N ASN A 286 -0.04 4.30 17.54
CA ASN A 286 -1.00 3.71 16.59
C ASN A 286 -1.80 2.55 17.18
N SER A 287 -1.21 1.76 18.07
CA SER A 287 -1.92 0.71 18.79
C SER A 287 -3.01 1.29 19.69
N ARG A 288 -2.74 2.39 20.43
CA ARG A 288 -3.76 3.09 21.24
C ARG A 288 -4.88 3.68 20.38
N LEU A 289 -4.55 4.33 19.26
CA LEU A 289 -5.54 4.85 18.32
C LEU A 289 -6.43 3.73 17.75
N ALA A 290 -5.85 2.56 17.45
CA ALA A 290 -6.60 1.40 17.00
C ALA A 290 -7.56 0.84 18.08
N GLU A 291 -7.18 0.89 19.37
CA GLU A 291 -8.06 0.53 20.48
C GLU A 291 -9.25 1.48 20.60
N ILE A 292 -9.01 2.80 20.54
CA ILE A 292 -10.09 3.82 20.58
C ILE A 292 -11.08 3.60 19.43
N ARG A 293 -10.60 3.26 18.25
CA ARG A 293 -11.43 2.96 17.08
C ARG A 293 -12.38 1.77 17.28
N GLN A 294 -12.10 0.87 18.22
CA GLN A 294 -12.96 -0.30 18.51
C GLN A 294 -14.11 0.02 19.50
N GLN A 295 -14.17 1.21 20.08
CA GLN A 295 -15.27 1.63 20.96
C GLN A 295 -16.61 1.63 20.19
N ALA A 296 -17.72 1.46 20.89
CA ALA A 296 -19.06 1.39 20.29
C ALA A 296 -19.41 2.66 19.47
N ASP A 297 -19.12 3.84 20.00
CA ASP A 297 -19.22 5.11 19.27
C ASP A 297 -17.83 5.76 19.18
N PRO A 298 -17.00 5.36 18.20
CA PRO A 298 -15.65 5.86 18.12
C PRO A 298 -15.64 7.35 17.71
N PRO A 299 -14.71 8.15 18.27
CA PRO A 299 -14.61 9.58 17.95
C PRO A 299 -14.14 9.82 16.50
N PHE A 300 -13.57 8.82 15.86
CA PHE A 300 -13.08 8.86 14.49
C PHE A 300 -13.34 7.53 13.77
N THR A 301 -13.41 7.57 12.45
CA THR A 301 -13.55 6.38 11.61
C THR A 301 -12.18 5.73 11.35
N GLY A 302 -11.12 6.54 11.36
CA GLY A 302 -9.74 6.14 11.28
C GLY A 302 -8.84 7.20 11.90
N ALA A 303 -7.71 6.77 12.48
CA ALA A 303 -6.65 7.66 12.95
C ALA A 303 -5.30 6.96 12.83
N SER A 304 -4.25 7.74 12.59
CA SER A 304 -2.88 7.26 12.51
C SER A 304 -1.87 8.32 12.94
N ALA A 305 -0.69 7.88 13.36
CA ALA A 305 0.45 8.73 13.60
C ALA A 305 1.64 8.26 12.75
N GLY A 306 2.53 9.20 12.40
CA GLY A 306 3.71 8.95 11.60
C GLY A 306 4.84 9.93 11.89
N TYR A 307 6.04 9.60 11.45
CA TYR A 307 7.19 10.51 11.42
C TYR A 307 7.94 10.34 10.12
N GLY A 308 8.30 11.45 9.49
CA GLY A 308 9.01 11.46 8.22
C GLY A 308 9.20 12.87 7.69
N ASP A 309 9.40 12.99 6.38
CA ASP A 309 9.47 14.27 5.71
C ASP A 309 8.17 15.07 5.92
N PHE A 310 8.32 16.38 6.14
CA PHE A 310 7.16 17.24 6.29
C PHE A 310 6.43 17.36 4.95
N PHE A 311 5.42 16.55 4.78
CA PHE A 311 4.55 16.43 3.63
C PHE A 311 5.32 16.24 2.30
N VAL A 312 5.77 17.32 1.65
CA VAL A 312 6.51 17.27 0.38
C VAL A 312 7.95 17.75 0.49
N ALA A 313 8.37 18.23 1.65
CA ALA A 313 9.66 18.89 1.85
C ALA A 313 10.65 17.99 2.59
N LYS A 314 11.60 17.38 1.88
CA LYS A 314 12.68 16.58 2.47
C LYS A 314 13.68 17.37 3.35
N THR A 315 13.61 18.70 3.34
CA THR A 315 14.47 19.58 4.16
C THR A 315 13.93 19.85 5.56
N LYS A 316 12.73 19.33 5.86
CA LYS A 316 12.08 19.42 7.16
C LYS A 316 11.39 18.11 7.47
N SER A 317 11.49 17.61 8.67
CA SER A 317 10.73 16.47 9.15
C SER A 317 9.51 16.91 9.95
N ALA A 318 8.58 16.02 10.16
CA ALA A 318 7.46 16.24 11.07
C ALA A 318 6.99 14.93 11.73
N PHE A 319 6.56 15.04 12.97
CA PHE A 319 5.62 14.11 13.55
C PHE A 319 4.22 14.52 13.10
N GLY A 320 3.49 13.60 12.49
CA GLY A 320 2.11 13.79 12.06
C GLY A 320 1.16 12.92 12.86
N ILE A 321 -0.05 13.44 13.12
CA ILE A 321 -1.17 12.66 13.64
C ILE A 321 -2.44 13.06 12.90
N ASP A 322 -3.15 12.08 12.37
CA ASP A 322 -4.27 12.24 11.46
C ASP A 322 -5.51 11.55 11.98
N ALA A 323 -6.69 12.11 11.66
CA ALA A 323 -7.96 11.43 11.83
C ALA A 323 -8.95 11.74 10.72
N SER A 324 -9.81 10.76 10.41
CA SER A 324 -11.02 10.93 9.62
C SER A 324 -12.23 10.67 10.49
N SER A 325 -13.32 11.40 10.29
CA SER A 325 -14.51 11.29 11.11
C SER A 325 -15.79 11.14 10.28
N LYS A 326 -16.89 10.80 10.92
CA LYS A 326 -18.22 11.00 10.35
C LYS A 326 -18.50 12.49 10.14
N ILE A 327 -19.40 12.83 9.23
CA ILE A 327 -19.83 14.21 8.99
C ILE A 327 -20.35 14.80 10.32
N GLY A 328 -19.86 15.98 10.69
CA GLY A 328 -20.17 16.64 11.96
C GLY A 328 -19.39 16.11 13.18
N GLY A 329 -18.49 15.13 13.00
CA GLY A 329 -17.69 14.54 14.10
C GLY A 329 -16.25 15.04 14.21
N ILE A 330 -15.83 15.97 13.36
CA ILE A 330 -14.40 16.35 13.24
C ILE A 330 -13.83 16.97 14.52
N GLU A 331 -14.62 17.74 15.27
CA GLU A 331 -14.17 18.39 16.50
C GLU A 331 -13.81 17.35 17.59
N LEU A 332 -14.65 16.31 17.73
CA LEU A 332 -14.37 15.22 18.67
C LEU A 332 -13.16 14.40 18.25
N ALA A 333 -13.05 14.09 16.93
CA ALA A 333 -11.90 13.39 16.39
C ALA A 333 -10.60 14.15 16.65
N MET A 334 -10.60 15.45 16.32
CA MET A 334 -9.48 16.36 16.53
C MET A 334 -9.03 16.39 17.99
N LYS A 335 -9.99 16.60 18.91
CA LYS A 335 -9.69 16.61 20.33
C LYS A 335 -9.10 15.29 20.81
N THR A 336 -9.67 14.17 20.40
CA THR A 336 -9.24 12.83 20.86
C THR A 336 -7.82 12.49 20.41
N ILE A 337 -7.47 12.77 19.14
CA ILE A 337 -6.09 12.47 18.69
C ILE A 337 -5.06 13.38 19.37
N LEU A 338 -5.41 14.63 19.68
CA LEU A 338 -4.55 15.52 20.46
C LEU A 338 -4.44 15.09 21.92
N GLU A 339 -5.51 14.57 22.51
CA GLU A 339 -5.49 13.98 23.87
C GLU A 339 -4.53 12.77 23.91
N GLU A 340 -4.55 11.89 22.91
CA GLU A 340 -3.64 10.73 22.88
C GLU A 340 -2.19 11.15 22.59
N ALA A 341 -1.96 12.13 21.72
CA ALA A 341 -0.64 12.70 21.51
C ALA A 341 -0.09 13.31 22.80
N GLU A 342 -0.91 14.10 23.52
CA GLU A 342 -0.53 14.70 24.80
C GLU A 342 -0.37 13.67 25.92
N ARG A 343 -1.17 12.62 25.94
CA ARG A 343 -1.01 11.49 26.86
C ARG A 343 0.32 10.80 26.66
N ALA A 344 0.71 10.54 25.40
CA ALA A 344 2.02 9.98 25.06
C ALA A 344 3.15 10.93 25.45
N ARG A 345 3.02 12.23 25.20
CA ARG A 345 4.02 13.23 25.62
C ARG A 345 4.19 13.30 27.12
N ARG A 346 3.09 13.32 27.89
CA ARG A 346 3.09 13.59 29.34
C ARG A 346 3.43 12.37 30.16
N PHE A 347 2.89 11.21 29.81
CA PHE A 347 2.98 9.99 30.61
C PHE A 347 3.83 8.89 29.93
N GLY A 348 4.11 9.03 28.63
CA GLY A 348 4.86 8.03 27.86
C GLY A 348 4.09 6.75 27.59
N PHE A 349 4.83 5.71 27.28
CA PHE A 349 4.36 4.35 27.06
C PHE A 349 4.80 3.44 28.18
N THR A 350 4.08 2.33 28.39
CA THR A 350 4.37 1.32 29.41
C THR A 350 5.39 0.30 28.89
N GLU A 351 6.05 -0.42 29.79
CA GLU A 351 6.96 -1.52 29.44
C GLU A 351 6.26 -2.60 28.62
N THR A 352 5.01 -2.94 28.95
CA THR A 352 4.25 -3.99 28.26
C THR A 352 3.87 -3.60 26.83
N GLU A 353 3.55 -2.33 26.56
CA GLU A 353 3.38 -1.82 25.20
C GLU A 353 4.70 -1.93 24.42
N TYR A 354 5.80 -1.52 25.04
CA TYR A 354 7.11 -1.56 24.43
C TYR A 354 7.59 -2.99 24.15
N ASP A 355 7.40 -3.92 25.06
CA ASP A 355 7.78 -5.32 24.86
C ASP A 355 7.11 -5.92 23.64
N ARG A 356 5.80 -5.63 23.43
CA ARG A 356 5.08 -6.07 22.25
C ARG A 356 5.58 -5.38 20.96
N ALA A 357 5.79 -4.08 20.98
CA ALA A 357 6.30 -3.34 19.84
C ALA A 357 7.69 -3.84 19.44
N ARG A 358 8.58 -4.05 20.42
CA ARG A 358 9.92 -4.61 20.22
C ARG A 358 9.88 -6.03 19.66
N ALA A 359 9.01 -6.88 20.20
CA ALA A 359 8.85 -8.25 19.71
C ALA A 359 8.41 -8.27 18.24
N ASN A 360 7.44 -7.42 17.87
CA ASN A 360 6.99 -7.27 16.49
C ASN A 360 8.09 -6.74 15.56
N TYR A 361 8.88 -5.78 16.03
CA TYR A 361 10.00 -5.24 15.27
C TYR A 361 11.06 -6.29 15.00
N LEU A 362 11.54 -6.97 16.05
CA LEU A 362 12.58 -8.00 15.94
C LEU A 362 12.10 -9.18 15.09
N GLN A 363 10.82 -9.54 15.15
CA GLN A 363 10.24 -10.57 14.29
C GLN A 363 10.30 -10.15 12.80
N ARG A 364 10.04 -8.87 12.47
CA ARG A 364 10.17 -8.39 11.08
C ARG A 364 11.62 -8.44 10.58
N VAL A 365 12.56 -8.01 11.41
CA VAL A 365 14.00 -8.04 11.09
C VAL A 365 14.48 -9.50 10.91
N GLU A 366 14.04 -10.42 11.79
CA GLU A 366 14.32 -11.85 11.67
C GLU A 366 13.76 -12.43 10.36
N SER A 367 12.53 -12.07 10.01
CA SER A 367 11.91 -12.54 8.76
C SER A 367 12.67 -12.03 7.52
N ALA A 368 13.10 -10.76 7.52
CA ALA A 368 13.91 -10.20 6.45
C ALA A 368 15.27 -10.91 6.34
N TYR A 369 15.91 -11.21 7.48
CA TYR A 369 17.15 -11.98 7.51
C TYR A 369 16.96 -13.42 6.97
N ASN A 370 15.89 -14.10 7.37
CA ASN A 370 15.59 -15.45 6.89
C ASN A 370 15.34 -15.47 5.37
N GLU A 371 14.74 -14.42 4.82
CA GLU A 371 14.43 -14.27 3.39
C GLU A 371 15.61 -13.71 2.54
N ARG A 372 16.77 -13.39 3.11
CA ARG A 372 17.86 -12.69 2.43
C ARG A 372 18.32 -13.36 1.13
N GLU A 373 18.34 -14.69 1.09
CA GLU A 373 18.71 -15.47 -0.10
C GLU A 373 17.56 -15.55 -1.16
N LYS A 374 16.39 -15.02 -0.80
CA LYS A 374 15.17 -14.99 -1.64
C LYS A 374 14.74 -13.58 -1.99
N MET A 375 15.61 -12.58 -1.78
CA MET A 375 15.34 -11.21 -2.14
C MET A 375 15.40 -11.02 -3.66
N LYS A 376 14.38 -10.34 -4.20
CA LYS A 376 14.30 -10.05 -5.63
C LYS A 376 15.17 -8.86 -6.02
N ASN A 377 15.45 -8.76 -7.32
CA ASN A 377 16.26 -7.67 -7.90
C ASN A 377 15.73 -6.28 -7.53
N ASP A 378 14.41 -6.07 -7.60
CA ASP A 378 13.75 -4.80 -7.31
C ASP A 378 13.95 -4.31 -5.87
N THR A 379 14.09 -5.22 -4.91
CA THR A 379 14.36 -4.88 -3.51
C THR A 379 15.71 -4.16 -3.37
N TYR A 380 16.74 -4.70 -3.99
CA TYR A 380 18.07 -4.08 -3.99
C TYR A 380 18.12 -2.77 -4.78
N VAL A 381 17.39 -2.70 -5.90
CA VAL A 381 17.29 -1.47 -6.67
C VAL A 381 16.69 -0.34 -5.84
N ASN A 382 15.61 -0.62 -5.10
CA ASN A 382 14.97 0.39 -4.25
C ASN A 382 15.88 0.85 -3.10
N GLU A 383 16.66 -0.05 -2.51
CA GLU A 383 17.68 0.29 -1.51
C GLU A 383 18.73 1.26 -2.10
N TYR A 384 19.24 0.97 -3.31
CA TYR A 384 20.24 1.81 -3.97
C TYR A 384 19.67 3.16 -4.43
N ILE A 385 18.42 3.21 -4.87
CA ILE A 385 17.73 4.47 -5.18
C ILE A 385 17.63 5.33 -3.91
N SER A 386 17.22 4.76 -2.78
CA SER A 386 17.13 5.48 -1.50
C SER A 386 18.50 5.94 -1.01
N ASN A 387 19.52 5.10 -1.15
CA ASN A 387 20.90 5.50 -0.81
C ASN A 387 21.38 6.65 -1.70
N PHE A 388 21.16 6.59 -3.02
CA PHE A 388 21.56 7.65 -3.93
C PHE A 388 20.84 8.97 -3.70
N LEU A 389 19.50 8.92 -3.59
CA LEU A 389 18.66 10.12 -3.52
C LEU A 389 18.65 10.77 -2.13
N ASP A 390 18.61 9.93 -1.09
CA ASP A 390 18.30 10.36 0.28
C ASP A 390 19.42 10.03 1.28
N ASN A 391 20.56 9.51 0.81
CA ASN A 391 21.70 9.07 1.62
C ASN A 391 21.34 8.04 2.70
N GLU A 392 20.26 7.26 2.47
CA GLU A 392 19.87 6.19 3.39
C GLU A 392 20.96 5.10 3.45
N PRO A 393 21.32 4.63 4.64
CA PRO A 393 22.36 3.62 4.78
C PRO A 393 21.93 2.26 4.22
N MET A 394 22.87 1.51 3.70
CA MET A 394 22.67 0.15 3.16
C MET A 394 23.68 -0.84 3.75
N PRO A 395 23.58 -1.18 5.03
CA PRO A 395 24.56 -2.05 5.72
C PRO A 395 24.45 -3.52 5.33
N GLY A 396 23.36 -3.90 4.69
CA GLY A 396 22.97 -5.29 4.45
C GLY A 396 22.23 -5.91 5.64
N ILE A 397 21.30 -6.81 5.33
CA ILE A 397 20.38 -7.37 6.33
C ILE A 397 21.10 -8.21 7.40
N GLU A 398 22.22 -8.87 7.08
CA GLU A 398 23.00 -9.64 8.04
C GLU A 398 23.55 -8.73 9.15
N TYR A 399 24.09 -7.57 8.76
CA TYR A 399 24.59 -6.58 9.73
C TYR A 399 23.45 -5.96 10.52
N GLU A 400 22.37 -5.57 9.86
CA GLU A 400 21.19 -4.98 10.50
C GLU A 400 20.57 -5.96 11.52
N TYR A 401 20.38 -7.23 11.15
CA TYR A 401 19.87 -8.27 12.04
C TYR A 401 20.75 -8.43 13.28
N ALA A 402 22.06 -8.57 13.09
CA ALA A 402 23.01 -8.72 14.19
C ALA A 402 23.05 -7.47 15.10
N MET A 403 23.03 -6.29 14.50
CA MET A 403 23.04 -5.01 15.21
C MET A 403 21.76 -4.81 16.02
N MET A 404 20.57 -4.98 15.39
CA MET A 404 19.30 -4.71 16.05
C MET A 404 18.99 -5.70 17.17
N ASN A 405 19.40 -6.97 17.06
CA ASN A 405 19.29 -7.93 18.16
C ASN A 405 20.15 -7.56 19.39
N LYS A 406 21.22 -6.76 19.21
CA LYS A 406 22.01 -6.23 20.32
C LYS A 406 21.46 -4.88 20.80
N LEU A 407 21.05 -4.01 19.90
CA LEU A 407 20.67 -2.64 20.21
C LEU A 407 19.29 -2.57 20.89
N ALA A 408 18.26 -3.19 20.30
CA ALA A 408 16.89 -3.07 20.75
C ALA A 408 16.67 -3.51 22.24
N PRO A 409 17.25 -4.63 22.74
CA PRO A 409 17.12 -4.99 24.15
C PRO A 409 17.76 -4.01 25.13
N ASN A 410 18.70 -3.18 24.68
CA ASN A 410 19.43 -2.23 25.52
C ASN A 410 18.83 -0.81 25.49
N ILE A 411 17.81 -0.57 24.68
CA ILE A 411 17.08 0.71 24.67
C ILE A 411 15.88 0.58 25.62
N PRO A 412 15.85 1.34 26.74
CA PRO A 412 14.70 1.29 27.66
C PRO A 412 13.52 2.11 27.11
N VAL A 413 12.30 1.81 27.56
CA VAL A 413 11.08 2.55 27.19
C VAL A 413 11.20 4.05 27.53
N THR A 414 11.93 4.37 28.59
CA THR A 414 12.17 5.77 29.01
C THR A 414 12.90 6.59 27.94
N ALA A 415 13.81 6.00 27.17
CA ALA A 415 14.48 6.69 26.06
C ALA A 415 13.49 6.97 24.91
N ILE A 416 12.59 6.03 24.62
CA ILE A 416 11.52 6.22 23.62
C ILE A 416 10.56 7.32 24.07
N ASN A 417 10.19 7.33 25.35
CA ASN A 417 9.32 8.36 25.93
C ASN A 417 9.95 9.76 25.82
N GLN A 418 11.27 9.89 26.02
CA GLN A 418 11.99 11.15 25.83
C GLN A 418 11.95 11.63 24.37
N VAL A 419 12.11 10.72 23.41
CA VAL A 419 11.98 11.06 21.97
C VAL A 419 10.58 11.58 21.68
N MET A 420 9.54 10.89 22.14
CA MET A 420 8.14 11.32 21.91
C MET A 420 7.83 12.69 22.55
N GLN A 421 8.40 12.99 23.72
CA GLN A 421 8.27 14.31 24.34
C GLN A 421 8.84 15.43 23.47
N GLN A 422 9.91 15.15 22.73
CA GLN A 422 10.58 16.13 21.88
C GLN A 422 9.87 16.35 20.53
N LEU A 423 9.10 15.35 20.07
CA LEU A 423 8.38 15.42 18.80
C LEU A 423 7.13 16.29 18.86
N ILE A 424 6.44 16.35 20.00
CA ILE A 424 5.18 17.07 20.16
C ILE A 424 5.48 18.43 20.81
N THR A 425 5.69 19.43 19.97
CA THR A 425 6.17 20.76 20.37
C THR A 425 5.01 21.77 20.48
N ASP A 426 5.28 22.90 21.15
CA ASP A 426 4.30 24.01 21.28
C ASP A 426 4.37 24.99 20.12
N ASN A 427 5.45 24.96 19.36
CA ASN A 427 5.66 25.72 18.12
C ASN A 427 5.79 24.77 16.93
N ASN A 428 6.03 25.28 15.75
CA ASN A 428 6.19 24.50 14.54
C ASN A 428 4.96 23.61 14.19
N GLN A 429 3.79 24.04 14.65
CA GLN A 429 2.53 23.35 14.41
C GLN A 429 1.93 23.76 13.08
N VAL A 430 1.50 22.77 12.29
CA VAL A 430 0.76 22.99 11.04
C VAL A 430 -0.47 22.09 11.06
N VAL A 431 -1.61 22.63 10.64
CA VAL A 431 -2.90 21.93 10.65
C VAL A 431 -3.52 22.01 9.26
N LEU A 432 -3.93 20.86 8.77
CA LEU A 432 -4.67 20.70 7.53
C LEU A 432 -6.02 20.06 7.85
N LEU A 433 -7.11 20.77 7.65
CA LEU A 433 -8.47 20.25 7.71
C LEU A 433 -9.06 20.21 6.29
N ALA A 434 -9.53 19.04 5.90
CA ALA A 434 -10.22 18.82 4.63
C ALA A 434 -11.63 18.25 4.89
N GLY A 435 -12.64 18.70 4.16
CA GLY A 435 -13.97 18.14 4.35
C GLY A 435 -14.94 18.39 3.21
N PRO A 436 -16.11 17.71 3.25
CA PRO A 436 -17.20 17.96 2.30
C PRO A 436 -17.68 19.40 2.29
N GLU A 437 -17.86 19.97 1.10
CA GLU A 437 -18.64 21.20 0.93
C GLU A 437 -20.13 20.85 0.88
N LYS A 438 -20.81 21.00 2.00
CA LYS A 438 -22.23 20.64 2.15
C LYS A 438 -22.99 21.74 2.91
N GLU A 439 -24.18 22.11 2.42
CA GLU A 439 -25.00 23.14 3.06
C GLU A 439 -25.33 22.79 4.52
N GLY A 440 -25.14 23.75 5.42
CA GLY A 440 -25.38 23.59 6.85
C GLY A 440 -24.25 22.90 7.63
N LEU A 441 -23.23 22.32 6.95
CA LEU A 441 -22.08 21.76 7.62
C LEU A 441 -21.08 22.85 8.01
N LYS A 442 -20.66 22.81 9.27
CA LYS A 442 -19.70 23.78 9.83
C LYS A 442 -18.44 23.05 10.24
N TYR A 443 -17.32 23.71 10.10
CA TYR A 443 -16.00 23.29 10.56
C TYR A 443 -15.48 24.23 11.63
N PRO A 444 -14.59 23.75 12.53
CA PRO A 444 -13.89 24.61 13.48
C PRO A 444 -13.18 25.75 12.75
N THR A 445 -13.19 26.94 13.34
CA THR A 445 -12.44 28.09 12.85
C THR A 445 -10.95 27.94 13.19
N LYS A 446 -10.10 28.77 12.55
CA LYS A 446 -8.67 28.82 12.88
C LYS A 446 -8.42 29.20 14.33
N GLU A 447 -9.25 30.07 14.89
CA GLU A 447 -9.22 30.53 16.28
C GLU A 447 -9.56 29.39 17.24
N GLU A 448 -10.57 28.59 16.94
CA GLU A 448 -10.97 27.43 17.75
C GLU A 448 -9.92 26.33 17.73
N ILE A 449 -9.34 26.03 16.56
CA ILE A 449 -8.22 25.08 16.43
C ILE A 449 -6.99 25.59 17.20
N THR A 450 -6.65 26.88 17.09
CA THR A 450 -5.54 27.47 17.84
C THR A 450 -5.79 27.40 19.34
N ALA A 451 -7.01 27.68 19.80
CA ALA A 451 -7.38 27.58 21.21
C ALA A 451 -7.23 26.14 21.73
N LEU A 452 -7.67 25.15 20.95
CA LEU A 452 -7.52 23.74 21.29
C LEU A 452 -6.05 23.32 21.42
N LEU A 453 -5.20 23.73 20.49
CA LEU A 453 -3.77 23.45 20.56
C LEU A 453 -3.11 24.09 21.79
N LYS A 454 -3.48 25.32 22.16
CA LYS A 454 -3.00 25.99 23.36
C LYS A 454 -3.50 25.32 24.65
N GLN A 455 -4.65 24.67 24.62
CA GLN A 455 -5.23 23.95 25.76
C GLN A 455 -4.63 22.54 25.95
N MET A 456 -3.88 21.97 24.98
CA MET A 456 -3.36 20.61 25.07
C MET A 456 -2.70 20.30 26.41
N LYS A 457 -1.85 21.20 26.89
CA LYS A 457 -1.12 21.02 28.17
C LYS A 457 -2.02 20.98 29.40
N SER A 458 -3.23 21.50 29.29
CA SER A 458 -4.21 21.54 30.40
C SER A 458 -5.28 20.47 30.30
N PHE A 459 -5.22 19.58 29.33
CA PHE A 459 -6.16 18.45 29.23
C PHE A 459 -6.12 17.61 30.51
N ASP A 460 -7.30 17.28 31.04
CA ASP A 460 -7.43 16.36 32.17
C ASP A 460 -7.27 14.92 31.69
N LEU A 461 -6.03 14.44 31.72
CA LEU A 461 -5.65 13.14 31.21
C LEU A 461 -5.11 12.24 32.32
N LYS A 462 -5.46 10.96 32.24
CA LYS A 462 -4.85 9.90 33.04
C LYS A 462 -3.80 9.13 32.21
N PRO A 463 -2.79 8.54 32.87
CA PRO A 463 -1.91 7.59 32.20
C PRO A 463 -2.72 6.48 31.51
N TYR A 464 -2.18 5.99 30.40
CA TYR A 464 -2.78 4.84 29.72
C TYR A 464 -2.64 3.58 30.59
N GLU A 465 -3.72 2.83 30.71
CA GLU A 465 -3.74 1.54 31.40
C GLU A 465 -3.74 0.41 30.36
N ASP A 466 -2.62 -0.30 30.28
CA ASP A 466 -2.47 -1.42 29.36
C ASP A 466 -3.12 -2.69 29.91
N LYS A 467 -4.29 -3.03 29.42
CA LYS A 467 -4.97 -4.29 29.75
C LYS A 467 -4.38 -5.42 28.93
N VAL A 468 -3.63 -6.30 29.57
CA VAL A 468 -3.01 -7.46 28.96
C VAL A 468 -3.65 -8.74 29.48
N SER A 469 -4.07 -9.62 28.57
CA SER A 469 -4.49 -10.99 28.92
C SER A 469 -3.33 -11.94 28.69
N ASN A 470 -3.01 -12.75 29.70
CA ASN A 470 -2.04 -13.84 29.62
C ASN A 470 -2.70 -15.19 29.31
N GLU A 471 -3.95 -15.19 28.86
CA GLU A 471 -4.64 -16.42 28.49
C GLU A 471 -4.01 -17.06 27.23
N PRO A 472 -3.89 -18.41 27.17
CA PRO A 472 -3.51 -19.09 25.96
C PRO A 472 -4.59 -18.92 24.88
N LEU A 473 -4.20 -18.97 23.59
CA LEU A 473 -5.15 -18.89 22.47
C LEU A 473 -6.27 -19.93 22.60
N LEU A 474 -5.93 -21.13 23.02
CA LEU A 474 -6.87 -22.23 23.29
C LEU A 474 -6.85 -22.55 24.78
N LYS A 475 -7.99 -22.48 25.45
CA LYS A 475 -8.15 -22.97 26.86
C LYS A 475 -8.12 -24.48 26.94
N GLU A 476 -8.69 -25.13 25.94
CA GLU A 476 -8.76 -26.57 25.83
C GLU A 476 -8.19 -27.02 24.47
N GLU A 477 -7.36 -28.03 24.50
CA GLU A 477 -6.80 -28.63 23.32
C GLU A 477 -7.89 -29.37 22.53
N PRO A 478 -7.91 -29.30 21.18
CA PRO A 478 -8.79 -30.14 20.37
C PRO A 478 -8.54 -31.62 20.64
N LYS A 479 -9.59 -32.41 20.65
CA LYS A 479 -9.46 -33.88 20.78
C LYS A 479 -8.64 -34.51 19.63
N GLY A 480 -8.48 -33.74 18.53
CA GLY A 480 -7.76 -34.16 17.36
C GLY A 480 -8.47 -35.25 16.55
N GLY A 481 -7.87 -35.59 15.44
CA GLY A 481 -8.28 -36.70 14.58
C GLY A 481 -7.06 -37.56 14.19
N LYS A 482 -7.26 -38.44 13.21
CA LYS A 482 -6.20 -39.29 12.68
C LYS A 482 -6.01 -39.06 11.19
N ILE A 483 -4.80 -39.20 10.71
CA ILE A 483 -4.52 -39.32 9.27
C ILE A 483 -4.87 -40.75 8.89
N ILE A 484 -5.90 -40.93 8.08
CA ILE A 484 -6.38 -42.25 7.65
C ILE A 484 -5.85 -42.66 6.26
N SER A 485 -5.31 -41.72 5.52
CA SER A 485 -4.65 -41.98 4.23
C SER A 485 -3.55 -40.96 3.99
N GLU A 486 -2.42 -41.43 3.50
CA GLU A 486 -1.32 -40.62 2.99
C GLU A 486 -0.83 -41.21 1.68
N LYS A 487 -0.72 -40.37 0.65
CA LYS A 487 -0.21 -40.79 -0.67
C LYS A 487 0.33 -39.59 -1.46
N ALA A 488 1.06 -39.88 -2.54
CA ALA A 488 1.39 -38.84 -3.51
C ALA A 488 0.11 -38.19 -4.05
N GLY A 489 0.11 -36.89 -4.15
CA GLY A 489 -0.99 -36.12 -4.74
C GLY A 489 -1.03 -36.31 -6.25
N ASP A 490 -2.19 -36.03 -6.82
CA ASP A 490 -2.45 -36.21 -8.25
C ASP A 490 -1.82 -35.14 -9.12
N ILE A 491 -1.38 -34.02 -8.52
CA ILE A 491 -0.89 -32.81 -9.21
C ILE A 491 0.33 -32.21 -8.52
N TYR A 492 1.22 -31.62 -9.29
CA TYR A 492 2.33 -30.73 -8.86
C TYR A 492 3.27 -31.30 -7.79
N GLY A 493 3.41 -32.62 -7.66
CA GLY A 493 4.28 -33.26 -6.66
C GLY A 493 3.87 -32.91 -5.22
N THR A 494 2.59 -32.89 -4.93
CA THR A 494 2.04 -32.70 -3.60
C THR A 494 2.00 -34.01 -2.80
N THR A 495 1.93 -33.89 -1.46
CA THR A 495 1.51 -34.97 -0.58
C THR A 495 0.05 -34.77 -0.20
N LYS A 496 -0.78 -35.78 -0.40
CA LYS A 496 -2.19 -35.77 -0.05
C LYS A 496 -2.46 -36.55 1.21
N LEU A 497 -3.07 -35.93 2.18
CA LEU A 497 -3.57 -36.52 3.41
C LEU A 497 -5.09 -36.54 3.42
N VAL A 498 -5.68 -37.57 4.01
CA VAL A 498 -7.12 -37.60 4.35
C VAL A 498 -7.24 -37.83 5.84
N LEU A 499 -8.03 -36.98 6.49
CA LEU A 499 -8.23 -37.03 7.93
C LEU A 499 -9.51 -37.79 8.29
N SER A 500 -9.58 -38.29 9.51
CA SER A 500 -10.71 -39.11 10.00
C SER A 500 -12.06 -38.40 9.99
N ASN A 501 -12.06 -37.07 10.00
CA ASN A 501 -13.26 -36.21 9.87
C ASN A 501 -13.63 -35.88 8.43
N GLY A 502 -12.93 -36.42 7.42
CA GLY A 502 -13.20 -36.21 6.01
C GLY A 502 -12.37 -35.12 5.34
N VAL A 503 -11.72 -34.25 6.12
CA VAL A 503 -10.85 -33.17 5.59
C VAL A 503 -9.76 -33.75 4.70
N LYS A 504 -9.55 -33.11 3.54
CA LYS A 504 -8.46 -33.42 2.60
C LYS A 504 -7.40 -32.33 2.74
N VAL A 505 -6.13 -32.74 2.73
CA VAL A 505 -5.00 -31.81 2.84
C VAL A 505 -3.99 -32.11 1.73
N TYR A 506 -3.60 -31.09 1.00
CA TYR A 506 -2.52 -31.15 0.02
C TYR A 506 -1.36 -30.31 0.52
N ILE A 507 -0.15 -30.86 0.55
CA ILE A 507 1.05 -30.17 1.02
C ILE A 507 2.05 -30.13 -0.12
N LYS A 508 2.51 -28.93 -0.46
CA LYS A 508 3.52 -28.66 -1.49
C LYS A 508 4.73 -27.97 -0.86
N PRO A 509 5.82 -28.69 -0.59
CA PRO A 509 7.08 -28.06 -0.25
C PRO A 509 7.58 -27.21 -1.42
N THR A 510 8.01 -25.98 -1.12
CA THR A 510 8.66 -25.07 -2.08
C THR A 510 9.76 -24.30 -1.37
N ASP A 511 10.72 -23.82 -2.13
CA ASP A 511 11.84 -22.99 -1.67
C ASP A 511 11.77 -21.53 -2.16
N TYR A 512 10.61 -21.10 -2.68
CA TYR A 512 10.42 -19.73 -3.19
C TYR A 512 10.56 -18.66 -2.09
N LYS A 513 10.17 -19.02 -0.87
CA LYS A 513 10.30 -18.21 0.34
C LYS A 513 10.85 -19.09 1.48
N ALA A 514 11.84 -18.55 2.20
CA ALA A 514 12.48 -19.28 3.30
C ALA A 514 11.66 -19.25 4.61
N ASP A 515 10.90 -18.18 4.81
CA ASP A 515 10.18 -17.92 6.08
C ASP A 515 8.65 -17.83 5.90
N GLN A 516 8.09 -18.54 4.92
CA GLN A 516 6.65 -18.47 4.66
C GLN A 516 6.03 -19.85 4.40
N ILE A 517 4.88 -20.06 5.04
CA ILE A 517 3.92 -21.12 4.72
C ILE A 517 2.59 -20.42 4.44
N LEU A 518 2.00 -20.69 3.27
CA LEU A 518 0.67 -20.27 2.89
C LEU A 518 -0.32 -21.40 3.08
N MET A 519 -1.50 -21.10 3.61
CA MET A 519 -2.62 -22.02 3.76
C MET A 519 -3.85 -21.47 3.05
N LYS A 520 -4.56 -22.35 2.33
CA LYS A 520 -5.90 -22.08 1.82
C LYS A 520 -6.78 -23.31 2.00
N GLY A 521 -7.87 -23.15 2.75
CA GLY A 521 -8.95 -24.12 2.85
C GLY A 521 -10.14 -23.64 2.02
N THR A 522 -10.82 -24.53 1.31
CA THR A 522 -12.01 -24.21 0.52
C THR A 522 -13.04 -25.32 0.53
N SER A 523 -14.29 -24.95 0.54
CA SER A 523 -15.47 -25.80 0.39
C SER A 523 -16.48 -25.16 -0.56
N LEU A 524 -17.40 -25.94 -1.11
CA LEU A 524 -18.47 -25.45 -2.00
C LEU A 524 -19.73 -25.17 -1.19
N GLY A 525 -20.48 -24.15 -1.62
CA GLY A 525 -21.75 -23.75 -1.02
C GLY A 525 -21.91 -22.24 -1.08
N GLY A 526 -21.12 -21.55 -0.29
CA GLY A 526 -21.11 -20.08 -0.24
C GLY A 526 -22.43 -19.47 0.19
N SER A 527 -22.60 -18.20 -0.09
CA SER A 527 -23.83 -17.47 0.19
C SER A 527 -25.00 -17.89 -0.70
N SER A 528 -24.74 -18.69 -1.75
CA SER A 528 -25.80 -19.29 -2.59
C SER A 528 -26.79 -20.15 -1.79
N GLN A 529 -26.40 -20.62 -0.62
CA GLN A 529 -27.22 -21.46 0.24
C GLN A 529 -28.37 -20.67 0.91
N PHE A 530 -28.27 -19.36 0.99
CA PHE A 530 -29.26 -18.49 1.61
C PHE A 530 -30.21 -17.86 0.59
N ALA A 531 -31.42 -17.54 1.03
CA ALA A 531 -32.46 -16.96 0.18
C ALA A 531 -32.17 -15.47 -0.11
N ASP A 532 -32.52 -15.01 -1.32
CA ASP A 532 -32.26 -13.63 -1.77
C ASP A 532 -32.93 -12.55 -0.90
N LYS A 533 -34.04 -12.87 -0.20
CA LYS A 533 -34.67 -11.96 0.76
C LYS A 533 -33.77 -11.59 1.95
N GLU A 534 -32.68 -12.33 2.18
CA GLU A 534 -31.71 -12.11 3.24
C GLU A 534 -30.46 -11.37 2.76
N ILE A 535 -30.51 -10.78 1.54
CA ILE A 535 -29.33 -10.21 0.86
C ILE A 535 -28.58 -9.20 1.74
N LEU A 536 -29.28 -8.43 2.55
CA LEU A 536 -28.67 -7.47 3.47
C LEU A 536 -27.71 -8.18 4.44
N ASN A 537 -28.17 -9.24 5.14
CA ASN A 537 -27.33 -10.01 6.05
C ASN A 537 -26.25 -10.80 5.31
N ILE A 538 -26.58 -11.36 4.13
CA ILE A 538 -25.62 -12.05 3.26
C ILE A 538 -24.44 -11.15 2.90
N SER A 539 -24.72 -9.91 2.49
CA SER A 539 -23.67 -8.95 2.11
C SER A 539 -22.71 -8.60 3.25
N GLN A 540 -23.17 -8.81 4.49
CA GLN A 540 -22.45 -8.46 5.71
C GLN A 540 -21.73 -9.64 6.39
N ILE A 541 -21.82 -10.86 5.88
CA ILE A 541 -21.19 -12.03 6.52
C ILE A 541 -19.70 -11.78 6.75
N ASN A 542 -18.98 -11.31 5.74
CA ASN A 542 -17.52 -11.11 5.82
C ASN A 542 -17.11 -9.93 6.71
N GLY A 543 -17.93 -8.89 6.80
CA GLY A 543 -17.64 -7.71 7.62
C GLY A 543 -17.98 -7.89 9.10
N VAL A 544 -19.04 -8.65 9.38
CA VAL A 544 -19.67 -8.70 10.71
C VAL A 544 -19.35 -9.99 11.48
N ALA A 545 -19.25 -11.16 10.81
CA ALA A 545 -19.19 -12.43 11.54
C ALA A 545 -18.02 -12.53 12.54
N LEU A 546 -16.86 -12.00 12.19
CA LEU A 546 -15.68 -12.01 13.06
C LEU A 546 -15.34 -10.62 13.63
N VAL A 547 -16.29 -9.67 13.62
CA VAL A 547 -16.05 -8.32 14.16
C VAL A 547 -15.72 -8.35 15.64
N GLY A 548 -16.34 -9.24 16.40
CA GLY A 548 -16.13 -9.43 17.84
C GLY A 548 -14.86 -10.20 18.19
N GLY A 549 -14.11 -10.73 17.20
CA GLY A 549 -12.92 -11.55 17.43
C GLY A 549 -13.20 -13.05 17.41
N ILE A 550 -12.33 -13.84 18.03
CA ILE A 550 -12.39 -15.30 18.07
C ILE A 550 -12.04 -15.83 19.47
N GLY A 551 -12.64 -16.94 19.88
CA GLY A 551 -12.42 -17.52 21.20
C GLY A 551 -12.75 -16.54 22.32
N ASN A 552 -11.81 -16.31 23.22
CA ASN A 552 -11.93 -15.33 24.30
C ASN A 552 -11.40 -13.94 23.96
N PHE A 553 -10.83 -13.78 22.77
CA PHE A 553 -10.13 -12.57 22.38
C PHE A 553 -10.99 -11.70 21.48
N ASN A 554 -11.19 -10.43 21.84
CA ASN A 554 -11.55 -9.41 20.88
C ASN A 554 -10.38 -9.11 19.93
N LYS A 555 -10.56 -8.29 18.91
CA LYS A 555 -9.49 -8.01 17.92
C LYS A 555 -8.25 -7.37 18.52
N VAL A 556 -8.42 -6.50 19.53
CA VAL A 556 -7.31 -5.82 20.21
C VAL A 556 -6.50 -6.82 21.04
N ASP A 557 -7.18 -7.58 21.90
CA ASP A 557 -6.53 -8.58 22.76
C ASP A 557 -5.86 -9.68 21.94
N LEU A 558 -6.47 -10.09 20.83
CA LEU A 558 -5.87 -11.05 19.90
C LEU A 558 -4.56 -10.50 19.31
N GLY A 559 -4.57 -9.23 18.89
CA GLY A 559 -3.36 -8.56 18.39
C GLY A 559 -2.25 -8.49 19.45
N LYS A 560 -2.62 -8.21 20.72
CA LYS A 560 -1.67 -8.22 21.85
C LYS A 560 -1.11 -9.63 22.11
N ALA A 561 -1.95 -10.65 22.08
CA ALA A 561 -1.55 -12.05 22.30
C ALA A 561 -0.65 -12.61 21.18
N LEU A 562 -0.75 -12.07 19.97
CA LEU A 562 0.05 -12.46 18.81
C LEU A 562 1.33 -11.63 18.63
N ALA A 563 1.68 -10.75 19.57
CA ALA A 563 2.90 -9.95 19.47
C ALA A 563 4.15 -10.83 19.31
N GLY A 564 5.00 -10.50 18.35
CA GLY A 564 6.19 -11.28 17.99
C GLY A 564 5.91 -12.58 17.22
N LYS A 565 4.66 -12.88 16.89
CA LYS A 565 4.26 -14.02 16.08
C LYS A 565 4.00 -13.59 14.63
N ARG A 566 4.45 -14.41 13.70
CA ARG A 566 4.13 -14.26 12.29
C ARG A 566 3.11 -15.32 11.89
N ALA A 567 1.86 -15.12 12.29
CA ALA A 567 0.75 -16.00 11.94
C ALA A 567 -0.52 -15.17 11.77
N SER A 568 -1.26 -15.43 10.71
CA SER A 568 -2.55 -14.82 10.43
C SER A 568 -3.52 -15.81 9.82
N VAL A 569 -4.80 -15.69 10.13
CA VAL A 569 -5.89 -16.47 9.53
C VAL A 569 -7.09 -15.56 9.32
N GLY A 570 -7.71 -15.69 8.15
CA GLY A 570 -8.97 -15.04 7.81
C GLY A 570 -9.92 -16.03 7.16
N ALA A 571 -11.21 -15.82 7.35
CA ALA A 571 -12.26 -16.61 6.70
C ALA A 571 -13.17 -15.72 5.87
N GLY A 572 -13.76 -16.28 4.83
CA GLY A 572 -14.69 -15.58 3.95
C GLY A 572 -15.72 -16.50 3.33
N VAL A 573 -16.88 -15.92 3.03
CA VAL A 573 -17.98 -16.58 2.32
C VAL A 573 -18.22 -15.81 1.02
N SER A 574 -17.92 -16.46 -0.11
CA SER A 574 -18.20 -15.93 -1.44
C SER A 574 -19.60 -16.32 -1.92
N ALA A 575 -19.92 -16.02 -3.17
CA ALA A 575 -21.20 -16.47 -3.75
C ALA A 575 -21.34 -18.00 -3.74
N THR A 576 -20.26 -18.75 -4.01
CA THR A 576 -20.30 -20.18 -4.28
C THR A 576 -19.37 -21.03 -3.38
N THR A 577 -18.51 -20.39 -2.57
CA THR A 577 -17.53 -21.09 -1.74
C THR A 577 -17.38 -20.46 -0.37
N GLU A 578 -16.99 -21.28 0.61
CA GLU A 578 -16.35 -20.84 1.84
C GLU A 578 -14.84 -20.97 1.70
N THR A 579 -14.11 -20.04 2.28
CA THR A 579 -12.66 -20.05 2.26
C THR A 579 -12.07 -19.72 3.62
N VAL A 580 -10.96 -20.36 3.95
CA VAL A 580 -10.07 -19.95 5.04
C VAL A 580 -8.68 -19.79 4.46
N SER A 581 -8.06 -18.66 4.69
CA SER A 581 -6.70 -18.38 4.22
C SER A 581 -5.81 -18.04 5.40
N GLY A 582 -4.57 -18.49 5.37
CA GLY A 582 -3.60 -18.22 6.41
C GLY A 582 -2.19 -18.07 5.86
N SER A 583 -1.36 -17.39 6.62
CA SER A 583 0.07 -17.27 6.38
C SER A 583 0.81 -17.30 7.71
N CYS A 584 1.93 -17.99 7.75
CA CYS A 584 2.80 -18.00 8.93
C CYS A 584 4.27 -18.20 8.55
N SER A 585 5.16 -17.96 9.52
CA SER A 585 6.52 -18.50 9.47
C SER A 585 6.50 -19.99 9.81
N PRO A 586 7.52 -20.79 9.41
CA PRO A 586 7.59 -22.19 9.82
C PRO A 586 7.54 -22.40 11.34
N LYS A 587 8.14 -21.51 12.14
CA LYS A 587 8.14 -21.58 13.61
C LYS A 587 6.76 -21.31 14.23
N ASP A 588 5.90 -20.53 13.55
CA ASP A 588 4.58 -20.12 14.03
C ASP A 588 3.44 -20.97 13.43
N PHE A 589 3.76 -22.11 12.81
CA PHE A 589 2.77 -22.96 12.16
C PHE A 589 1.67 -23.42 13.13
N GLU A 590 2.02 -23.80 14.35
CA GLU A 590 1.04 -24.19 15.36
C GLU A 590 0.10 -23.03 15.72
N THR A 591 0.63 -21.81 15.82
CA THR A 591 -0.20 -20.60 16.05
C THR A 591 -1.23 -20.42 14.92
N MET A 592 -0.83 -20.60 13.66
CA MET A 592 -1.76 -20.55 12.53
C MET A 592 -2.83 -21.66 12.62
N MET A 593 -2.47 -22.85 13.06
CA MET A 593 -3.43 -23.95 13.24
C MET A 593 -4.43 -23.66 14.37
N GLN A 594 -3.98 -23.10 15.49
CA GLN A 594 -4.84 -22.65 16.60
C GLN A 594 -5.84 -21.57 16.15
N LEU A 595 -5.36 -20.57 15.42
CA LEU A 595 -6.21 -19.53 14.83
C LEU A 595 -7.23 -20.11 13.86
N THR A 596 -6.82 -21.08 13.02
CA THR A 596 -7.73 -21.77 12.09
C THR A 596 -8.82 -22.52 12.85
N TYR A 597 -8.46 -23.23 13.89
CA TYR A 597 -9.43 -23.96 14.73
C TYR A 597 -10.45 -23.01 15.36
N LEU A 598 -9.98 -21.91 15.96
CA LEU A 598 -10.87 -20.91 16.58
C LEU A 598 -11.77 -20.22 15.54
N THR A 599 -11.27 -19.96 14.34
CA THR A 599 -12.05 -19.36 13.26
C THR A 599 -13.24 -20.21 12.85
N PHE A 600 -13.09 -21.54 12.85
CA PHE A 600 -14.19 -22.46 12.60
C PHE A 600 -15.14 -22.61 13.79
N THR A 601 -14.60 -22.70 14.99
CA THR A 601 -15.37 -23.21 16.15
C THR A 601 -15.85 -22.15 17.11
N ALA A 602 -15.21 -20.98 17.12
CA ALA A 602 -15.42 -20.00 18.19
C ALA A 602 -15.47 -18.52 17.68
N PRO A 603 -16.34 -18.21 16.68
CA PRO A 603 -16.58 -16.81 16.36
C PRO A 603 -17.23 -16.14 17.58
N ARG A 604 -16.59 -15.05 18.07
CA ARG A 604 -17.01 -14.35 19.27
C ARG A 604 -18.07 -13.29 18.94
N LYS A 605 -19.19 -13.29 19.69
CA LYS A 605 -20.15 -12.21 19.63
C LYS A 605 -19.72 -11.07 20.55
N ASP A 606 -19.73 -9.84 20.01
CA ASP A 606 -19.43 -8.61 20.74
C ASP A 606 -20.28 -7.46 20.21
N ASN A 607 -21.25 -7.05 21.00
CA ASN A 607 -22.21 -6.03 20.57
C ASN A 607 -21.55 -4.65 20.45
N GLU A 608 -20.55 -4.32 21.28
CA GLU A 608 -19.85 -3.04 21.19
C GLU A 608 -19.03 -2.96 19.87
N ALA A 609 -18.33 -4.04 19.53
CA ALA A 609 -17.60 -4.13 18.26
C ALA A 609 -18.55 -4.07 17.05
N PHE A 610 -19.75 -4.63 17.15
CA PHE A 610 -20.77 -4.55 16.11
C PHE A 610 -21.34 -3.12 15.97
N GLU A 611 -21.65 -2.43 17.08
CA GLU A 611 -22.07 -1.02 17.03
C GLU A 611 -20.97 -0.13 16.44
N SER A 612 -19.71 -0.35 16.83
CA SER A 612 -18.57 0.32 16.23
C SER A 612 -18.51 0.10 14.71
N TYR A 613 -18.73 -1.14 14.26
CA TYR A 613 -18.77 -1.47 12.83
C TYR A 613 -19.89 -0.71 12.11
N LYS A 614 -21.13 -0.73 12.65
CA LYS A 614 -22.26 -0.01 12.05
C LYS A 614 -22.00 1.50 11.95
N ASN A 615 -21.46 2.10 13.00
CA ASN A 615 -21.18 3.55 13.01
C ASN A 615 -20.15 3.93 11.94
N ARG A 616 -19.11 3.12 11.73
CA ARG A 616 -18.16 3.34 10.64
C ARG A 616 -18.78 3.14 9.26
N LEU A 617 -19.56 2.08 9.08
CA LEU A 617 -20.24 1.79 7.82
C LEU A 617 -21.25 2.90 7.45
N LYS A 618 -22.01 3.42 8.43
CA LYS A 618 -22.88 4.59 8.22
C LYS A 618 -22.07 5.80 7.75
N ALA A 619 -20.97 6.11 8.44
CA ALA A 619 -20.12 7.23 8.07
C ALA A 619 -19.57 7.12 6.66
N GLU A 620 -19.21 5.91 6.22
CA GLU A 620 -18.74 5.62 4.85
C GLU A 620 -19.88 5.82 3.84
N LEU A 621 -21.07 5.34 4.13
CA LEU A 621 -22.22 5.41 3.23
C LEU A 621 -22.90 6.80 3.19
N GLN A 622 -22.78 7.59 4.25
CA GLN A 622 -23.51 8.87 4.42
C GLN A 622 -23.31 9.86 3.28
N ASN A 623 -22.16 9.86 2.64
CA ASN A 623 -21.84 10.78 1.55
C ASN A 623 -21.14 10.07 0.37
N ALA A 624 -21.29 8.76 0.25
CA ALA A 624 -20.66 7.97 -0.80
C ALA A 624 -21.04 8.45 -2.21
N ASP A 625 -22.25 8.99 -2.37
CA ASP A 625 -22.71 9.57 -3.63
C ASP A 625 -21.97 10.86 -4.03
N ALA A 626 -21.16 11.47 -3.16
CA ALA A 626 -20.31 12.61 -3.54
C ALA A 626 -19.25 12.19 -4.57
N ASN A 627 -18.76 10.96 -4.48
CA ASN A 627 -17.79 10.41 -5.44
C ASN A 627 -18.48 10.02 -6.77
N PRO A 628 -18.09 10.63 -7.91
CA PRO A 628 -18.69 10.29 -9.20
C PRO A 628 -18.49 8.82 -9.60
N MET A 629 -17.40 8.18 -9.16
CA MET A 629 -17.10 6.79 -9.47
C MET A 629 -18.03 5.80 -8.75
N THR A 630 -18.54 6.15 -7.56
CA THR A 630 -19.54 5.33 -6.87
C THR A 630 -20.83 5.24 -7.69
N ALA A 631 -21.33 6.38 -8.18
CA ALA A 631 -22.50 6.40 -9.05
C ALA A 631 -22.27 5.66 -10.38
N PHE A 632 -21.07 5.74 -10.94
CA PHE A 632 -20.72 4.99 -12.15
C PHE A 632 -20.72 3.48 -11.91
N SER A 633 -20.15 3.01 -10.80
CA SER A 633 -20.12 1.59 -10.41
C SER A 633 -21.53 1.03 -10.16
N ASP A 634 -22.39 1.77 -9.47
CA ASP A 634 -23.80 1.40 -9.27
C ASP A 634 -24.55 1.29 -10.61
N THR A 635 -24.28 2.24 -11.52
CA THR A 635 -24.87 2.25 -12.87
C THR A 635 -24.42 1.04 -13.70
N ILE A 636 -23.13 0.67 -13.60
CA ILE A 636 -22.60 -0.54 -14.27
C ILE A 636 -23.29 -1.78 -13.69
N SER A 637 -23.37 -1.92 -12.37
CA SER A 637 -24.02 -3.05 -11.72
C SER A 637 -25.47 -3.21 -12.17
N TYR A 638 -26.23 -2.12 -12.22
CA TYR A 638 -27.58 -2.10 -12.75
C TYR A 638 -27.65 -2.47 -14.25
N ALA A 639 -26.75 -1.95 -15.05
CA ALA A 639 -26.67 -2.26 -16.48
C ALA A 639 -26.44 -3.76 -16.73
N LEU A 640 -25.59 -4.39 -15.92
CA LEU A 640 -25.24 -5.80 -16.04
C LEU A 640 -26.35 -6.73 -15.54
N TYR A 641 -26.91 -6.46 -14.37
CA TYR A 641 -27.75 -7.41 -13.64
C TYR A 641 -29.20 -6.92 -13.45
N GLY A 642 -29.51 -5.68 -13.85
CA GLY A 642 -30.82 -5.07 -13.60
C GLY A 642 -31.07 -4.91 -12.09
N ASN A 643 -32.31 -5.20 -11.70
CA ASN A 643 -32.73 -5.18 -10.29
C ASN A 643 -32.59 -6.56 -9.61
N HIS A 644 -31.60 -7.37 -10.01
CA HIS A 644 -31.39 -8.64 -9.32
C HIS A 644 -31.08 -8.42 -7.84
N PRO A 645 -31.73 -9.10 -6.88
CA PRO A 645 -31.51 -8.84 -5.44
C PRO A 645 -30.03 -8.91 -5.02
N ARG A 646 -29.23 -9.77 -5.65
CA ARG A 646 -27.83 -9.96 -5.33
C ARG A 646 -26.88 -8.91 -5.93
N SER A 647 -27.39 -8.00 -6.80
CA SER A 647 -26.68 -6.78 -7.23
C SER A 647 -26.99 -5.57 -6.32
N PHE A 648 -27.39 -5.83 -5.10
CA PHE A 648 -27.76 -4.84 -4.11
C PHE A 648 -26.60 -3.92 -3.71
N SER A 649 -26.83 -2.61 -3.79
CA SER A 649 -25.96 -1.56 -3.22
C SER A 649 -26.58 -1.08 -1.93
N MET A 650 -25.84 -1.25 -0.82
CA MET A 650 -26.27 -0.83 0.51
C MET A 650 -26.31 0.69 0.62
N LYS A 651 -27.33 1.20 1.32
CA LYS A 651 -27.47 2.62 1.67
C LYS A 651 -27.39 2.79 3.20
N GLU A 652 -27.18 4.03 3.66
CA GLU A 652 -27.05 4.34 5.09
C GLU A 652 -28.23 3.81 5.93
N GLU A 653 -29.46 3.95 5.44
CA GLU A 653 -30.67 3.48 6.11
C GLU A 653 -30.78 1.94 6.23
N ASP A 654 -29.97 1.19 5.52
CA ASP A 654 -29.99 -0.28 5.59
C ASP A 654 -29.10 -0.78 6.74
N VAL A 655 -28.15 0.02 7.20
CA VAL A 655 -27.17 -0.41 8.20
C VAL A 655 -27.82 -0.85 9.51
N ASP A 656 -28.86 -0.14 9.96
CA ASP A 656 -29.60 -0.51 11.20
C ASP A 656 -30.46 -1.76 11.06
N LYS A 657 -30.70 -2.24 9.85
CA LYS A 657 -31.46 -3.46 9.58
C LYS A 657 -30.60 -4.72 9.58
N ILE A 658 -29.27 -4.59 9.73
CA ILE A 658 -28.33 -5.73 9.80
C ILE A 658 -28.60 -6.49 11.10
N ASP A 659 -28.93 -7.76 10.99
CA ASP A 659 -29.16 -8.66 12.13
C ASP A 659 -27.88 -9.43 12.45
N TYR A 660 -27.20 -9.03 13.55
CA TYR A 660 -25.93 -9.63 13.97
C TYR A 660 -26.06 -11.12 14.30
N ASP A 661 -27.14 -11.51 14.99
CA ASP A 661 -27.34 -12.92 15.32
C ASP A 661 -27.54 -13.76 14.06
N ARG A 662 -28.31 -13.24 13.11
CA ARG A 662 -28.51 -13.91 11.83
C ARG A 662 -27.24 -14.04 11.00
N VAL A 663 -26.41 -13.01 10.97
CA VAL A 663 -25.11 -13.06 10.31
C VAL A 663 -24.20 -14.11 10.95
N LEU A 664 -24.15 -14.17 12.28
CA LEU A 664 -23.38 -15.19 13.00
C LEU A 664 -23.89 -16.62 12.75
N GLU A 665 -25.22 -16.80 12.68
CA GLU A 665 -25.83 -18.09 12.30
C GLU A 665 -25.43 -18.50 10.88
N MET A 666 -25.47 -17.58 9.91
CA MET A 666 -25.06 -17.82 8.54
C MET A 666 -23.59 -18.23 8.48
N TYR A 667 -22.71 -17.51 9.18
CA TYR A 667 -21.30 -17.86 9.26
C TYR A 667 -21.08 -19.25 9.87
N LYS A 668 -21.68 -19.50 11.04
CA LYS A 668 -21.57 -20.80 11.73
C LYS A 668 -22.10 -21.95 10.87
N ASP A 669 -23.19 -21.73 10.11
CA ASP A 669 -23.71 -22.74 9.18
C ASP A 669 -22.71 -23.09 8.09
N ARG A 670 -21.96 -22.12 7.57
CA ARG A 670 -20.96 -22.37 6.53
C ARG A 670 -19.72 -23.12 7.05
N PHE A 671 -19.35 -22.92 8.31
CA PHE A 671 -18.14 -23.51 8.92
C PHE A 671 -18.39 -24.67 9.89
N LYS A 672 -19.63 -25.14 10.07
CA LYS A 672 -19.97 -26.26 10.97
C LYS A 672 -19.56 -27.64 10.48
N ASP A 673 -19.17 -27.78 9.22
CA ASP A 673 -18.74 -29.04 8.62
C ASP A 673 -17.44 -28.87 7.86
N ALA A 674 -16.39 -29.49 8.38
CA ALA A 674 -15.07 -29.48 7.74
C ALA A 674 -14.87 -30.65 6.78
N SER A 675 -15.79 -31.62 6.71
CA SER A 675 -15.60 -32.87 5.93
C SER A 675 -15.48 -32.65 4.41
N ASP A 676 -16.04 -31.56 3.90
CA ASP A 676 -15.99 -31.19 2.48
C ASP A 676 -14.90 -30.16 2.17
N PHE A 677 -14.20 -29.64 3.19
CA PHE A 677 -13.06 -28.75 2.98
C PHE A 677 -11.84 -29.48 2.43
N THR A 678 -11.18 -28.81 1.50
CA THR A 678 -9.85 -29.19 1.04
C THR A 678 -8.87 -28.07 1.41
N PHE A 679 -7.84 -28.43 2.18
CA PHE A 679 -6.77 -27.52 2.58
C PHE A 679 -5.54 -27.71 1.71
N TYR A 680 -4.90 -26.62 1.39
CA TYR A 680 -3.64 -26.57 0.64
C TYR A 680 -2.60 -25.83 1.49
N PHE A 681 -1.42 -26.43 1.66
CA PHE A 681 -0.26 -25.80 2.27
C PHE A 681 0.87 -25.72 1.25
N VAL A 682 1.44 -24.53 1.07
CA VAL A 682 2.52 -24.27 0.11
C VAL A 682 3.57 -23.41 0.79
N GLY A 683 4.84 -23.74 0.63
CA GLY A 683 5.93 -22.95 1.16
C GLY A 683 7.06 -23.77 1.77
N ASN A 684 7.80 -23.19 2.71
CA ASN A 684 8.86 -23.86 3.43
C ASN A 684 8.27 -24.81 4.51
N VAL A 685 7.80 -25.96 4.06
CA VAL A 685 7.07 -26.93 4.89
C VAL A 685 7.92 -28.17 5.18
N ASP A 686 7.93 -28.59 6.44
CA ASP A 686 8.41 -29.89 6.89
C ASP A 686 7.18 -30.77 7.14
N ILE A 687 6.89 -31.66 6.19
CA ILE A 687 5.66 -32.47 6.21
C ILE A 687 5.56 -33.31 7.50
N GLU A 688 6.66 -33.91 7.95
CA GLU A 688 6.65 -34.76 9.13
C GLU A 688 6.36 -33.99 10.41
N LYS A 689 6.88 -32.79 10.54
CA LYS A 689 6.56 -31.89 11.67
C LYS A 689 5.14 -31.35 11.62
N MET A 690 4.59 -31.14 10.42
CA MET A 690 3.23 -30.61 10.25
C MET A 690 2.14 -31.67 10.52
N LYS A 691 2.35 -32.93 10.17
CA LYS A 691 1.36 -34.00 10.31
C LYS A 691 0.68 -34.08 11.68
N PRO A 692 1.40 -34.08 12.82
CA PRO A 692 0.77 -34.13 14.13
C PRO A 692 -0.15 -32.92 14.41
N MET A 693 0.27 -31.72 14.00
CA MET A 693 -0.51 -30.48 14.16
C MET A 693 -1.73 -30.48 13.24
N ILE A 694 -1.58 -30.92 11.99
CA ILE A 694 -2.71 -31.07 11.06
C ILE A 694 -3.74 -32.04 11.61
N ALA A 695 -3.29 -33.23 12.10
CA ALA A 695 -4.18 -34.22 12.71
C ALA A 695 -4.89 -33.68 13.96
N LYS A 696 -4.17 -32.90 14.79
CA LYS A 696 -4.70 -32.30 16.01
C LYS A 696 -5.75 -31.21 15.70
N TYR A 697 -5.39 -30.23 14.91
CA TYR A 697 -6.23 -29.05 14.71
C TYR A 697 -7.25 -29.24 13.59
N LEU A 698 -6.84 -29.61 12.37
CA LEU A 698 -7.79 -29.81 11.27
C LEU A 698 -8.60 -31.10 11.43
N GLY A 699 -7.97 -32.17 11.95
CA GLY A 699 -8.67 -33.41 12.25
C GLY A 699 -9.64 -33.28 13.44
N GLY A 700 -9.46 -32.29 14.30
CA GLY A 700 -10.34 -31.94 15.40
C GLY A 700 -11.49 -30.99 15.04
N LEU A 701 -11.55 -30.51 13.79
CA LEU A 701 -12.66 -29.66 13.33
C LEU A 701 -14.00 -30.43 13.29
N PRO A 702 -15.12 -29.76 13.53
CA PRO A 702 -16.44 -30.41 13.48
C PRO A 702 -16.72 -30.98 12.08
N SER A 703 -17.42 -32.10 12.04
CA SER A 703 -17.82 -32.77 10.80
C SER A 703 -19.19 -33.41 10.95
N ILE A 704 -20.07 -33.16 10.00
CA ILE A 704 -21.40 -33.77 9.88
C ILE A 704 -21.57 -34.55 8.57
N ASN A 705 -20.49 -34.69 7.81
CA ASN A 705 -20.46 -35.36 6.49
C ASN A 705 -21.49 -34.79 5.49
N ARG A 706 -21.69 -33.49 5.52
CA ARG A 706 -22.54 -32.79 4.56
C ARG A 706 -21.92 -32.87 3.17
N LYS A 707 -22.72 -33.20 2.18
CA LYS A 707 -22.34 -33.11 0.75
C LYS A 707 -23.08 -31.94 0.15
N GLU A 708 -22.39 -30.88 -0.09
CA GLU A 708 -22.97 -29.63 -0.57
C GLU A 708 -22.30 -29.17 -1.86
N SER A 709 -23.07 -28.46 -2.67
CA SER A 709 -22.62 -27.73 -3.84
C SER A 709 -23.29 -26.36 -3.84
N PHE A 710 -22.78 -25.43 -4.61
CA PHE A 710 -23.44 -24.12 -4.74
C PHE A 710 -24.79 -24.26 -5.50
N LYS A 711 -25.71 -23.37 -5.16
CA LYS A 711 -26.99 -23.22 -5.83
C LYS A 711 -26.88 -22.17 -6.91
N ASP A 712 -27.55 -22.39 -8.03
CA ASP A 712 -27.70 -21.39 -9.08
C ASP A 712 -28.67 -20.28 -8.61
N THR A 713 -28.12 -19.09 -8.38
CA THR A 713 -28.87 -17.91 -7.91
C THR A 713 -29.55 -17.14 -9.01
N LYS A 714 -29.44 -17.60 -10.28
CA LYS A 714 -29.99 -16.93 -11.46
C LYS A 714 -29.49 -15.51 -11.69
N MET A 715 -28.35 -15.16 -11.12
CA MET A 715 -27.68 -13.89 -11.38
C MET A 715 -26.90 -13.99 -12.69
N GLU A 716 -27.55 -13.65 -13.78
CA GLU A 716 -26.99 -13.69 -15.13
C GLU A 716 -26.76 -12.28 -15.66
N ILE A 717 -25.66 -12.09 -16.39
CA ILE A 717 -25.45 -10.87 -17.15
C ILE A 717 -26.57 -10.72 -18.20
N ARG A 718 -27.10 -9.51 -18.32
CA ARG A 718 -28.15 -9.16 -19.28
C ARG A 718 -27.71 -9.54 -20.69
N LYS A 719 -28.61 -10.16 -21.43
CA LYS A 719 -28.39 -10.62 -22.84
C LYS A 719 -28.86 -9.57 -23.84
N GLY A 720 -28.25 -9.57 -25.02
CA GLY A 720 -28.56 -8.66 -26.11
C GLY A 720 -27.90 -7.31 -26.01
N GLN A 721 -28.25 -6.41 -26.94
CA GLN A 721 -27.71 -5.04 -26.91
C GLN A 721 -28.40 -4.24 -25.81
N TYR A 722 -27.60 -3.61 -24.97
CA TYR A 722 -28.07 -2.72 -23.93
C TYR A 722 -27.16 -1.48 -23.89
N LYS A 723 -27.76 -0.31 -23.94
CA LYS A 723 -27.09 0.97 -23.83
C LYS A 723 -27.64 1.69 -22.61
N ASN A 724 -26.79 2.15 -21.75
CA ASN A 724 -27.13 3.00 -20.65
C ASN A 724 -26.29 4.28 -20.68
N GLU A 725 -26.91 5.41 -20.47
CA GLU A 725 -26.25 6.72 -20.38
C GLU A 725 -26.75 7.41 -19.14
N PHE A 726 -25.85 7.98 -18.37
CA PHE A 726 -26.20 8.84 -17.27
C PHE A 726 -25.22 10.00 -17.17
N ALA A 727 -25.63 11.06 -16.51
CA ALA A 727 -24.79 12.22 -16.25
C ALA A 727 -24.82 12.56 -14.78
N LYS A 728 -23.67 12.84 -14.20
CA LYS A 728 -23.51 13.37 -12.86
C LYS A 728 -22.66 14.61 -12.89
N LYS A 729 -23.10 15.66 -12.21
CA LYS A 729 -22.34 16.90 -12.11
C LYS A 729 -21.10 16.67 -11.25
N GLN A 730 -19.95 17.06 -11.78
CA GLN A 730 -18.65 17.04 -11.10
C GLN A 730 -17.86 18.31 -11.43
N GLU A 731 -16.83 18.63 -10.66
CA GLU A 731 -16.03 19.85 -10.86
C GLU A 731 -15.17 19.75 -12.14
N THR A 732 -14.56 18.60 -12.39
CA THR A 732 -13.77 18.37 -13.61
C THR A 732 -14.60 17.60 -14.65
N PRO A 733 -14.96 18.21 -15.81
CA PRO A 733 -15.71 17.50 -16.84
C PRO A 733 -14.95 16.28 -17.34
N MET A 734 -15.56 15.10 -17.21
CA MET A 734 -14.98 13.83 -17.65
C MET A 734 -16.09 12.93 -18.20
N ALA A 735 -15.77 12.12 -19.22
CA ALA A 735 -16.63 11.09 -19.72
C ALA A 735 -15.95 9.72 -19.55
N SER A 736 -16.69 8.74 -19.03
CA SER A 736 -16.23 7.36 -18.91
C SER A 736 -17.13 6.46 -19.75
N ILE A 737 -16.54 5.59 -20.53
CA ILE A 737 -17.26 4.65 -21.40
C ILE A 737 -16.82 3.23 -21.04
N MET A 738 -17.78 2.34 -20.86
CA MET A 738 -17.54 0.93 -20.68
C MET A 738 -18.21 0.12 -21.77
N PHE A 739 -17.45 -0.70 -22.48
CA PHE A 739 -17.97 -1.71 -23.40
C PHE A 739 -17.82 -3.09 -22.75
N LEU A 740 -18.92 -3.84 -22.71
CA LEU A 740 -18.92 -5.21 -22.22
C LEU A 740 -19.42 -6.16 -23.30
N PHE A 741 -18.65 -7.18 -23.59
CA PHE A 741 -19.03 -8.30 -24.45
C PHE A 741 -19.20 -9.54 -23.59
N SER A 742 -20.38 -10.10 -23.48
CA SER A 742 -20.66 -11.30 -22.70
C SER A 742 -20.97 -12.50 -23.62
N GLY A 743 -20.61 -13.68 -23.18
CA GLY A 743 -20.85 -14.92 -23.93
C GLY A 743 -20.79 -16.14 -23.01
N THR A 744 -21.25 -17.28 -23.55
CA THR A 744 -21.11 -18.56 -22.86
C THR A 744 -19.75 -19.18 -23.16
N CYS A 745 -19.01 -19.53 -22.12
CA CYS A 745 -17.72 -20.20 -22.24
C CYS A 745 -17.71 -21.44 -21.33
N LYS A 746 -17.18 -22.55 -21.82
CA LYS A 746 -16.92 -23.70 -20.95
C LYS A 746 -15.80 -23.36 -19.99
N TYR A 747 -16.03 -23.58 -18.68
CA TYR A 747 -15.03 -23.35 -17.67
C TYR A 747 -14.01 -24.52 -17.67
N ASP A 748 -12.93 -24.34 -18.38
CA ASP A 748 -11.79 -25.24 -18.41
C ASP A 748 -10.46 -24.46 -18.60
N LEU A 749 -9.34 -25.11 -18.31
CA LEU A 749 -8.01 -24.48 -18.35
C LEU A 749 -7.67 -23.90 -19.73
N ARG A 750 -8.03 -24.62 -20.82
CA ARG A 750 -7.75 -24.18 -22.18
C ARG A 750 -8.46 -22.86 -22.50
N ASN A 751 -9.75 -22.77 -22.20
CA ASN A 751 -10.53 -21.56 -22.45
C ASN A 751 -10.04 -20.39 -21.57
N GLN A 752 -9.70 -20.64 -20.31
CA GLN A 752 -9.09 -19.61 -19.45
C GLN A 752 -7.79 -19.08 -20.05
N MET A 753 -6.88 -19.96 -20.45
CA MET A 753 -5.62 -19.53 -21.07
C MET A 753 -5.86 -18.80 -22.40
N THR A 754 -6.79 -19.26 -23.21
CA THR A 754 -7.13 -18.60 -24.48
C THR A 754 -7.67 -17.19 -24.25
N LEU A 755 -8.57 -17.01 -23.27
CA LEU A 755 -9.11 -15.70 -22.92
C LEU A 755 -8.02 -14.78 -22.34
N SER A 756 -7.12 -15.30 -21.51
CA SER A 756 -6.00 -14.51 -20.99
C SER A 756 -5.05 -14.05 -22.10
N ILE A 757 -4.78 -14.90 -23.09
CA ILE A 757 -3.95 -14.52 -24.25
C ILE A 757 -4.68 -13.47 -25.12
N LEU A 758 -6.00 -13.64 -25.32
CA LEU A 758 -6.81 -12.66 -26.04
C LEU A 758 -6.82 -11.31 -25.32
N ASP A 759 -6.98 -11.30 -24.01
CA ASP A 759 -6.93 -10.10 -23.18
C ASP A 759 -5.60 -9.35 -23.36
N GLN A 760 -4.48 -10.06 -23.25
CA GLN A 760 -3.15 -9.48 -23.50
C GLN A 760 -2.99 -8.95 -24.94
N ALA A 761 -3.51 -9.66 -25.93
CA ALA A 761 -3.43 -9.22 -27.31
C ALA A 761 -4.27 -7.96 -27.58
N LEU A 762 -5.45 -7.87 -26.98
CA LEU A 762 -6.30 -6.67 -27.06
C LEU A 762 -5.67 -5.47 -26.34
N ASP A 763 -5.08 -5.70 -25.18
CA ASP A 763 -4.34 -4.70 -24.43
C ASP A 763 -3.20 -4.07 -25.27
N MET A 764 -2.46 -4.89 -26.02
CA MET A 764 -1.40 -4.42 -26.94
C MET A 764 -1.92 -3.62 -28.15
N VAL A 765 -3.20 -3.75 -28.48
CA VAL A 765 -3.82 -3.02 -29.61
C VAL A 765 -4.42 -1.70 -29.16
N TYR A 766 -4.94 -1.62 -27.92
CA TYR A 766 -5.72 -0.48 -27.44
C TYR A 766 -4.96 0.42 -26.46
N THR A 767 -3.83 0.00 -25.97
CA THR A 767 -2.91 0.82 -25.16
C THR A 767 -1.73 1.29 -25.99
#